data_f2d765d5b9fbe44115a5cab1a72b2427
#
_entry.id   f2d765d5b9fbe44115a5cab1a72b2427
#
_cell.length_a   1.000
_cell.length_b   1.000
_cell.length_c   1.000
_cell.angle_alpha   90.00
_cell.angle_beta   90.00
_cell.angle_gamma   90.00
#
_symmetry.space_group_name_H-M   'P 1'
#
loop_
_entity.id
_entity.type
_entity.pdbx_description
1 polymer ?
#
loop_
_entity_poly.entity_id
_entity_poly.type
_entity_poly.pdbx_seq_one_letter_code
_entity_poly.pdbx_strand_id
1 'polypeptide(L)'
;MKRKVLLSTLFLILHFTVALAQQVTISGQVLDEKSEPLIGATINIEGTTNAVITDLEGKFTIKVLPSEKLVISYLGYKPKTIAIGKNRRFDIILDPSVTEMDEVVVVGYGSQRKSDIATAVASVNIKDIAKSSSTQTLQALQGKISGVQIIPTDGSLSSGMTFRIRGVNSVTGGTQPLFVIDGVPMPTQQITNEDTETVNNPLLGLNPNDIESMEILKDAAAAAIYGAKGANGVVIITTKRGTASTKPKFTFSLTGGLDMNPHIPLEVLSPEEYAKKMLDYGTYDSPNLINFWQNVVDNKGWNDPSVHKWMDEITQVAKKYETNASISGGTKGTTYMLSLGYLNNTGIIKRSAFDRFTSRLNLNQEVNSKINIGINLSYSTSKDKNPVSDWSQSGVILNALQISPFLFYPGLADIMNYSNINIMSPLVAVDQVDINNRYSELNGNIYFNYKILKDLTFSTSASYRQYSMDQNKLWGSDTWYGQSERGRMEISNREENSWVYEARLQYAKSIKKHSFSLMGAFEASKWSMKDVYNKATNFEDMAVGIWGIDKGLVTYAPKYMYDSSQMVSFISRGTYTFDNKYVLNASLRVDGSSKFGANNKYGYFPAVSVAWRASEEEFIKKYDFISNLRVRTSFGMTGNNQIPSYQSLSQLENNKVVMNGNMVEIGRYPSNVTNDDLKWESQKQYNVGFDFGVLDNRFSITADFYYKRIDDMLLQVNIPSTSGYTKAWKNAGSMENKGMEFAINANWYQGDFSWSTDFNISF
;
A
#
# COMPACT_ATOMS: atom_id res chain seq x y z
N MET A 1 61.21 -70.99 25.40
CA MET A 1 59.85 -70.77 25.85
C MET A 1 59.56 -69.37 26.39
N LYS A 2 60.46 -68.64 27.03
CA LYS A 2 60.21 -67.35 27.67
C LYS A 2 59.94 -66.17 26.65
N ARG A 3 60.40 -66.23 25.43
CA ARG A 3 60.16 -65.18 24.39
C ARG A 3 58.79 -65.23 23.73
N LYS A 4 58.18 -66.41 23.67
CA LYS A 4 56.80 -66.60 23.08
C LYS A 4 55.69 -66.18 24.02
N VAL A 5 55.94 -66.33 25.33
CA VAL A 5 54.97 -65.89 26.35
C VAL A 5 54.93 -64.38 26.51
N LEU A 6 56.08 -63.73 26.36
CA LEU A 6 56.17 -62.24 26.40
C LEU A 6 55.45 -61.57 25.20
N LEU A 7 55.55 -62.16 23.99
CA LEU A 7 54.85 -61.65 22.82
C LEU A 7 53.33 -61.94 22.89
N SER A 8 52.91 -63.03 23.48
CA SER A 8 51.49 -63.34 23.65
C SER A 8 50.84 -62.44 24.71
N THR A 9 51.55 -62.09 25.78
CA THR A 9 51.07 -61.14 26.82
C THR A 9 51.06 -59.70 26.28
N LEU A 10 52.02 -59.29 25.46
CA LEU A 10 52.02 -57.99 24.82
C LEU A 10 50.88 -57.85 23.80
N PHE A 11 50.57 -58.92 23.04
CA PHE A 11 49.45 -58.95 22.11
C PHE A 11 48.06 -58.98 22.81
N LEU A 12 47.98 -59.62 23.99
CA LEU A 12 46.77 -59.58 24.83
C LEU A 12 46.53 -58.21 25.47
N ILE A 13 47.60 -57.50 25.89
CA ILE A 13 47.53 -56.15 26.44
C ILE A 13 47.21 -55.15 25.32
N LEU A 14 47.68 -55.31 24.10
CA LEU A 14 47.35 -54.46 22.96
C LEU A 14 45.88 -54.66 22.52
N HIS A 15 45.30 -55.86 22.72
CA HIS A 15 43.88 -56.09 22.42
C HIS A 15 42.95 -55.62 23.54
N PHE A 16 43.43 -55.43 24.74
CA PHE A 16 42.62 -54.89 25.83
C PHE A 16 42.54 -53.37 25.89
N THR A 17 43.39 -52.64 25.13
CA THR A 17 43.32 -51.17 25.00
C THR A 17 42.43 -50.71 23.82
N VAL A 18 41.93 -51.63 23.01
CA VAL A 18 40.80 -51.38 22.05
C VAL A 18 39.47 -51.63 22.76
N ALA A 19 39.40 -51.44 24.08
CA ALA A 19 38.15 -51.56 24.83
C ALA A 19 37.32 -50.28 24.71
N LEU A 20 36.34 -50.37 23.83
CA LEU A 20 34.99 -49.87 24.13
C LEU A 20 34.88 -48.33 24.27
N ALA A 21 35.02 -47.63 23.17
CA ALA A 21 34.21 -46.46 22.98
C ALA A 21 32.74 -46.91 22.81
N GLN A 22 32.09 -47.24 23.92
CA GLN A 22 30.71 -47.70 23.92
C GLN A 22 29.81 -46.50 23.61
N GLN A 23 29.18 -46.51 22.43
CA GLN A 23 28.19 -45.49 22.08
C GLN A 23 27.08 -45.50 23.13
N VAL A 24 26.73 -44.32 23.60
CA VAL A 24 25.64 -44.12 24.56
C VAL A 24 24.48 -43.45 23.84
N THR A 25 23.28 -43.86 24.20
CA THR A 25 22.08 -43.22 23.72
C THR A 25 21.76 -42.00 24.58
N ILE A 26 21.63 -40.83 23.95
CA ILE A 26 21.26 -39.58 24.58
C ILE A 26 19.86 -39.19 24.08
N SER A 27 19.01 -38.72 24.99
CA SER A 27 17.73 -38.13 24.69
C SER A 27 17.64 -36.70 25.25
N GLY A 28 16.79 -35.91 24.70
CA GLY A 28 16.58 -34.53 25.16
C GLY A 28 15.40 -33.86 24.52
N GLN A 29 15.20 -32.61 24.89
CA GLN A 29 14.18 -31.74 24.30
C GLN A 29 14.83 -30.37 23.96
N VAL A 30 14.46 -29.82 22.80
CA VAL A 30 14.90 -28.51 22.39
C VAL A 30 13.70 -27.55 22.44
N LEU A 31 13.87 -26.48 23.21
CA LEU A 31 12.84 -25.48 23.49
C LEU A 31 13.33 -24.08 23.06
N ASP A 32 12.41 -23.17 22.89
CA ASP A 32 12.70 -21.73 22.77
C ASP A 32 12.74 -21.05 24.16
N GLU A 33 12.96 -19.72 24.18
CA GLU A 33 12.98 -18.92 25.41
C GLU A 33 11.64 -18.88 26.15
N LYS A 34 10.52 -19.23 25.48
CA LYS A 34 9.16 -19.31 26.05
C LYS A 34 8.80 -20.72 26.50
N SER A 35 9.78 -21.64 26.46
CA SER A 35 9.58 -23.06 26.73
C SER A 35 8.64 -23.74 25.73
N GLU A 36 8.48 -23.23 24.51
CA GLU A 36 7.77 -23.89 23.44
C GLU A 36 8.71 -24.87 22.69
N PRO A 37 8.23 -26.08 22.30
CA PRO A 37 9.06 -27.10 21.65
C PRO A 37 9.47 -26.66 20.21
N LEU A 38 10.77 -26.71 19.91
CA LEU A 38 11.31 -26.44 18.59
C LEU A 38 11.29 -27.73 17.74
N ILE A 39 10.32 -27.83 16.84
CA ILE A 39 10.07 -28.96 15.95
C ILE A 39 11.00 -28.90 14.74
N GLY A 40 11.74 -29.97 14.46
CA GLY A 40 12.67 -30.04 13.33
C GLY A 40 14.03 -29.36 13.58
N ALA A 41 14.36 -29.03 14.84
CA ALA A 41 15.70 -28.62 15.20
C ALA A 41 16.71 -29.75 14.92
N THR A 42 17.85 -29.39 14.32
CA THR A 42 18.88 -30.33 13.92
C THR A 42 19.91 -30.51 15.04
N ILE A 43 20.15 -31.73 15.45
CA ILE A 43 21.17 -32.14 16.43
C ILE A 43 22.24 -32.92 15.68
N ASN A 44 23.41 -32.31 15.51
CA ASN A 44 24.56 -32.89 14.79
C ASN A 44 25.71 -33.19 15.75
N ILE A 45 26.42 -34.27 15.51
CA ILE A 45 27.70 -34.58 16.22
C ILE A 45 28.80 -33.72 15.56
N GLU A 46 29.49 -32.91 16.36
CA GLU A 46 30.54 -31.97 15.87
C GLU A 46 31.58 -32.71 15.01
N GLY A 47 31.79 -32.19 13.78
CA GLY A 47 32.77 -32.75 12.83
C GLY A 47 32.31 -34.02 12.09
N THR A 48 31.06 -34.45 12.22
CA THR A 48 30.52 -35.63 11.51
C THR A 48 29.28 -35.25 10.67
N THR A 49 28.81 -36.21 9.84
CA THR A 49 27.54 -36.11 9.10
C THR A 49 26.36 -36.74 9.82
N ASN A 50 26.56 -37.26 11.05
CA ASN A 50 25.50 -37.90 11.83
C ASN A 50 24.65 -36.83 12.51
N ALA A 51 23.41 -36.69 12.06
CA ALA A 51 22.42 -35.78 12.63
C ALA A 51 21.06 -36.43 12.81
N VAL A 52 20.30 -35.96 13.79
CA VAL A 52 18.88 -36.25 14.00
C VAL A 52 18.11 -34.92 14.09
N ILE A 53 16.79 -34.99 13.88
CA ILE A 53 15.90 -33.84 14.02
C ILE A 53 14.93 -34.09 15.17
N THR A 54 14.47 -33.02 15.81
CA THR A 54 13.45 -33.09 16.86
C THR A 54 12.08 -33.42 16.30
N ASP A 55 11.29 -34.17 17.07
CA ASP A 55 9.88 -34.50 16.78
C ASP A 55 8.91 -33.35 17.09
N LEU A 56 7.59 -33.65 17.05
CA LEU A 56 6.51 -32.67 17.30
C LEU A 56 6.49 -32.12 18.74
N GLU A 57 7.08 -32.80 19.68
CA GLU A 57 7.27 -32.37 21.08
C GLU A 57 8.65 -31.75 21.30
N GLY A 58 9.44 -31.50 20.24
CA GLY A 58 10.81 -31.01 20.36
C GLY A 58 11.81 -32.01 20.90
N LYS A 59 11.47 -33.31 20.98
CA LYS A 59 12.32 -34.37 21.55
C LYS A 59 13.22 -34.97 20.49
N PHE A 60 14.40 -35.40 20.93
CA PHE A 60 15.37 -36.11 20.08
C PHE A 60 16.00 -37.29 20.82
N THR A 61 16.52 -38.23 20.04
CA THR A 61 17.35 -39.35 20.56
C THR A 61 18.46 -39.62 19.55
N ILE A 62 19.72 -39.65 20.05
CA ILE A 62 20.91 -39.84 19.20
C ILE A 62 21.92 -40.74 19.92
N LYS A 63 22.65 -41.56 19.14
CA LYS A 63 23.74 -42.42 19.65
C LYS A 63 25.09 -41.70 19.41
N VAL A 64 25.87 -41.56 20.45
CA VAL A 64 27.08 -40.74 20.47
C VAL A 64 28.15 -41.35 21.39
N LEU A 65 29.40 -40.91 21.21
CA LEU A 65 30.46 -41.21 22.16
C LEU A 65 30.49 -40.18 23.30
N PRO A 66 30.81 -40.56 24.55
CA PRO A 66 30.85 -39.62 25.69
C PRO A 66 31.84 -38.45 25.51
N SER A 67 32.84 -38.60 24.62
CA SER A 67 33.84 -37.55 24.29
C SER A 67 33.42 -36.58 23.22
N GLU A 68 32.31 -36.86 22.53
CA GLU A 68 31.80 -36.03 21.44
C GLU A 68 31.01 -34.83 21.99
N LYS A 69 30.81 -33.82 21.11
CA LYS A 69 29.94 -32.67 21.37
C LYS A 69 28.78 -32.69 20.39
N LEU A 70 27.64 -32.20 20.85
CA LEU A 70 26.46 -31.99 20.04
C LEU A 70 26.38 -30.50 19.63
N VAL A 71 26.15 -30.25 18.35
CA VAL A 71 25.81 -28.95 17.84
C VAL A 71 24.31 -28.96 17.51
N ILE A 72 23.56 -28.16 18.24
CA ILE A 72 22.12 -27.99 18.07
C ILE A 72 21.88 -26.73 17.27
N SER A 73 21.18 -26.82 16.16
CA SER A 73 20.85 -25.69 15.29
C SER A 73 19.40 -25.73 14.87
N TYR A 74 18.80 -24.55 14.82
CA TYR A 74 17.46 -24.34 14.31
C TYR A 74 17.38 -23.01 13.58
N LEU A 75 16.56 -22.94 12.55
CA LEU A 75 16.43 -21.71 11.75
C LEU A 75 15.89 -20.56 12.62
N GLY A 76 16.59 -19.43 12.65
CA GLY A 76 16.23 -18.28 13.50
C GLY A 76 16.78 -18.33 14.91
N TYR A 77 17.63 -19.34 15.29
CA TYR A 77 18.24 -19.46 16.62
C TYR A 77 19.76 -19.56 16.55
N LYS A 78 20.44 -19.13 17.60
CA LYS A 78 21.90 -19.25 17.71
C LYS A 78 22.26 -20.74 17.90
N PRO A 79 23.17 -21.31 17.09
CA PRO A 79 23.64 -22.67 17.32
C PRO A 79 24.26 -22.82 18.70
N LYS A 80 23.89 -23.90 19.42
CA LYS A 80 24.41 -24.20 20.75
C LYS A 80 25.22 -25.49 20.74
N THR A 81 26.46 -25.43 21.21
CA THR A 81 27.31 -26.61 21.32
C THR A 81 27.33 -27.10 22.74
N ILE A 82 27.06 -28.38 22.94
CA ILE A 82 26.99 -29.04 24.26
C ILE A 82 27.94 -30.22 24.33
N ALA A 83 28.75 -30.27 25.38
CA ALA A 83 29.57 -31.44 25.68
C ALA A 83 28.73 -32.52 26.40
N ILE A 84 28.87 -33.78 25.99
CA ILE A 84 28.04 -34.88 26.43
C ILE A 84 28.39 -35.34 27.85
N GLY A 85 29.63 -35.64 28.11
CA GLY A 85 30.07 -36.08 29.42
C GLY A 85 29.32 -37.30 29.96
N LYS A 86 28.88 -37.22 31.22
CA LYS A 86 28.13 -38.25 31.91
C LYS A 86 26.62 -38.14 31.77
N ASN A 87 26.10 -37.02 31.27
CA ASN A 87 24.68 -36.78 31.15
C ASN A 87 24.07 -37.58 30.00
N ARG A 88 22.84 -38.06 30.18
CA ARG A 88 22.08 -38.85 29.21
C ARG A 88 20.79 -38.19 28.77
N ARG A 89 20.40 -37.12 29.46
CA ARG A 89 19.25 -36.28 29.10
C ARG A 89 19.62 -34.84 29.13
N PHE A 90 19.14 -34.09 28.10
CA PHE A 90 19.42 -32.68 27.92
C PHE A 90 18.15 -31.93 27.58
N ASP A 91 17.77 -30.95 28.38
CA ASP A 91 16.75 -29.96 28.06
C ASP A 91 17.48 -28.71 27.60
N ILE A 92 17.34 -28.36 26.32
CA ILE A 92 18.16 -27.39 25.61
C ILE A 92 17.28 -26.22 25.23
N ILE A 93 17.55 -25.05 25.76
CA ILE A 93 16.92 -23.82 25.35
C ILE A 93 17.86 -23.15 24.33
N LEU A 94 17.34 -22.84 23.14
CA LEU A 94 18.03 -22.06 22.13
C LEU A 94 17.64 -20.59 22.25
N ASP A 95 18.64 -19.72 22.19
CA ASP A 95 18.43 -18.28 22.15
C ASP A 95 18.11 -17.86 20.71
N PRO A 96 17.12 -16.97 20.48
CA PRO A 96 16.85 -16.48 19.14
C PRO A 96 18.08 -15.80 18.57
N SER A 97 18.35 -16.08 17.30
CA SER A 97 19.40 -15.38 16.57
C SER A 97 18.85 -14.04 16.14
N VAL A 98 19.30 -12.96 16.78
CA VAL A 98 19.03 -11.58 16.34
C VAL A 98 19.85 -11.23 15.09
N THR A 99 20.55 -12.20 14.51
CA THR A 99 21.25 -11.99 13.25
C THR A 99 20.21 -11.85 12.16
N GLU A 100 20.14 -10.70 11.50
CA GLU A 100 19.40 -10.43 10.25
C GLU A 100 19.86 -11.36 9.10
N MET A 101 20.19 -12.63 9.40
CA MET A 101 20.60 -13.59 8.39
C MET A 101 19.35 -14.10 7.70
N ASP A 102 19.19 -13.64 6.47
CA ASP A 102 18.25 -14.13 5.45
C ASP A 102 16.82 -13.57 5.48
N GLU A 103 16.58 -12.36 6.03
CA GLU A 103 15.34 -11.66 5.71
C GLU A 103 15.24 -11.50 4.19
N VAL A 104 14.31 -12.25 3.59
CA VAL A 104 14.05 -12.23 2.16
C VAL A 104 13.00 -11.17 1.88
N VAL A 105 13.38 -10.15 1.14
CA VAL A 105 12.52 -9.05 0.74
C VAL A 105 12.03 -9.30 -0.69
N VAL A 106 10.75 -9.09 -0.93
CA VAL A 106 10.19 -9.16 -2.28
C VAL A 106 10.58 -7.87 -3.04
N VAL A 107 11.38 -8.01 -4.08
CA VAL A 107 11.85 -6.90 -4.91
C VAL A 107 11.48 -7.17 -6.36
N GLY A 108 10.38 -6.62 -6.81
CA GLY A 108 9.90 -6.78 -8.17
C GLY A 108 9.54 -8.24 -8.49
N TYR A 109 9.99 -8.74 -9.60
CA TYR A 109 9.69 -10.09 -10.09
C TYR A 109 10.52 -11.19 -9.40
N GLY A 110 10.56 -11.17 -8.07
CA GLY A 110 11.26 -12.17 -7.26
C GLY A 110 11.60 -11.68 -5.88
N SER A 111 12.22 -12.54 -5.09
CA SER A 111 12.70 -12.22 -3.75
C SER A 111 14.23 -12.17 -3.73
N GLN A 112 14.80 -11.25 -2.97
CA GLN A 112 16.23 -11.12 -2.72
C GLN A 112 16.49 -11.09 -1.23
N ARG A 113 17.68 -11.53 -0.80
CA ARG A 113 18.07 -11.30 0.58
C ARG A 113 18.21 -9.81 0.81
N LYS A 114 17.73 -9.32 1.93
CA LYS A 114 17.84 -7.90 2.33
C LYS A 114 19.30 -7.42 2.24
N SER A 115 20.20 -8.30 2.56
CA SER A 115 21.64 -8.07 2.43
C SER A 115 22.10 -7.83 0.99
N ASP A 116 21.48 -8.41 -0.03
CA ASP A 116 21.85 -8.29 -1.45
C ASP A 116 21.18 -7.10 -2.15
N ILE A 117 20.32 -6.35 -1.45
CA ILE A 117 19.64 -5.19 -1.99
C ILE A 117 20.59 -4.00 -1.99
N ALA A 118 20.98 -3.53 -3.19
CA ALA A 118 21.85 -2.37 -3.38
C ALA A 118 21.09 -1.05 -3.61
N THR A 119 19.77 -1.04 -3.39
CA THR A 119 18.86 0.08 -3.67
C THR A 119 18.15 0.55 -2.40
N ALA A 120 17.50 1.74 -2.44
CA ALA A 120 16.75 2.27 -1.31
C ALA A 120 15.37 1.60 -1.23
N VAL A 121 15.24 0.62 -0.34
CA VAL A 121 13.99 -0.09 -0.03
C VAL A 121 13.68 0.10 1.46
N ALA A 122 12.45 0.51 1.77
CA ALA A 122 11.97 0.59 3.14
C ALA A 122 10.95 -0.53 3.39
N SER A 123 11.17 -1.31 4.45
CA SER A 123 10.22 -2.31 4.94
C SER A 123 9.41 -1.74 6.10
N VAL A 124 8.13 -2.06 6.15
CA VAL A 124 7.20 -1.58 7.18
C VAL A 124 6.97 -2.67 8.21
N ASN A 125 6.97 -2.30 9.48
CA ASN A 125 6.58 -3.21 10.55
C ASN A 125 5.05 -3.41 10.54
N ILE A 126 4.61 -4.58 10.09
CA ILE A 126 3.18 -4.90 9.96
C ILE A 126 2.45 -4.94 11.31
N LYS A 127 3.16 -5.28 12.39
CA LYS A 127 2.56 -5.28 13.74
C LYS A 127 2.06 -3.89 14.14
N ASP A 128 2.71 -2.84 13.68
CA ASP A 128 2.32 -1.45 13.95
C ASP A 128 1.12 -1.01 13.11
N ILE A 129 0.96 -1.58 11.91
CA ILE A 129 -0.23 -1.37 11.07
C ILE A 129 -1.43 -2.06 11.71
N ALA A 130 -1.31 -3.33 12.10
CA ALA A 130 -2.38 -4.10 12.71
C ALA A 130 -2.86 -3.56 14.06
N LYS A 131 -2.00 -2.84 14.80
CA LYS A 131 -2.33 -2.15 16.06
C LYS A 131 -2.93 -0.76 15.87
N SER A 132 -2.88 -0.21 14.65
CA SER A 132 -3.45 1.10 14.36
C SER A 132 -4.97 1.06 14.52
N SER A 133 -5.55 2.09 15.11
CA SER A 133 -7.01 2.28 15.17
C SER A 133 -7.61 2.66 13.81
N SER A 134 -6.77 2.98 12.81
CA SER A 134 -7.24 3.36 11.48
C SER A 134 -7.89 2.19 10.74
N THR A 135 -9.00 2.47 10.09
CA THR A 135 -9.71 1.53 9.21
C THR A 135 -9.04 1.38 7.85
N GLN A 136 -8.15 2.30 7.51
CA GLN A 136 -7.47 2.37 6.22
C GLN A 136 -5.99 2.01 6.35
N THR A 137 -5.53 1.04 5.56
CA THR A 137 -4.14 0.57 5.55
C THR A 137 -3.14 1.69 5.28
N LEU A 138 -3.43 2.59 4.34
CA LEU A 138 -2.53 3.70 4.00
C LEU A 138 -2.40 4.72 5.12
N GLN A 139 -3.47 5.04 5.82
CA GLN A 139 -3.43 5.98 6.94
C GLN A 139 -2.57 5.44 8.10
N ALA A 140 -2.59 4.13 8.32
CA ALA A 140 -1.74 3.49 9.33
C ALA A 140 -0.23 3.61 9.06
N LEU A 141 0.17 3.95 7.83
CA LEU A 141 1.56 4.17 7.40
C LEU A 141 2.04 5.61 7.60
N GLN A 142 1.15 6.55 7.84
CA GLN A 142 1.48 7.96 7.93
C GLN A 142 2.55 8.21 9.00
N GLY A 143 3.62 8.94 8.64
CA GLY A 143 4.73 9.29 9.53
C GLY A 143 5.70 8.15 9.88
N LYS A 144 5.50 6.92 9.35
CA LYS A 144 6.33 5.75 9.70
C LYS A 144 7.55 5.53 8.79
N ILE A 145 7.61 6.23 7.65
CA ILE A 145 8.62 5.96 6.61
C ILE A 145 9.23 7.27 6.14
N SER A 146 10.55 7.37 6.18
CA SER A 146 11.27 8.54 5.66
C SER A 146 11.06 8.69 4.15
N GLY A 147 10.89 9.93 3.68
CA GLY A 147 10.67 10.26 2.27
C GLY A 147 9.29 9.86 1.72
N VAL A 148 8.36 9.45 2.58
CA VAL A 148 6.99 9.10 2.21
C VAL A 148 6.03 10.05 2.89
N GLN A 149 5.20 10.71 2.08
CA GLN A 149 4.14 11.60 2.51
C GLN A 149 2.79 10.97 2.19
N ILE A 150 1.95 10.80 3.21
CA ILE A 150 0.59 10.28 3.08
C ILE A 150 -0.36 11.31 3.68
N ILE A 151 -1.27 11.84 2.87
CA ILE A 151 -2.24 12.85 3.29
C ILE A 151 -3.62 12.37 2.84
N PRO A 152 -4.59 12.24 3.74
CA PRO A 152 -5.98 12.00 3.35
C PRO A 152 -6.50 13.20 2.57
N THR A 153 -7.30 12.97 1.54
CA THR A 153 -7.88 14.04 0.72
C THR A 153 -8.98 14.79 1.46
N ASP A 154 -9.68 14.07 2.34
CA ASP A 154 -10.72 14.60 3.21
C ASP A 154 -10.80 13.76 4.50
N GLY A 155 -11.77 14.05 5.38
CA GLY A 155 -11.99 13.32 6.63
C GLY A 155 -12.98 12.16 6.52
N SER A 156 -13.44 11.79 5.33
CA SER A 156 -14.41 10.69 5.16
C SER A 156 -13.79 9.32 5.48
N LEU A 157 -14.64 8.37 5.86
CA LEU A 157 -14.21 7.02 6.25
C LEU A 157 -13.62 6.23 5.07
N SER A 158 -13.98 6.56 3.84
CA SER A 158 -13.48 5.96 2.60
C SER A 158 -12.51 6.88 1.84
N SER A 159 -12.06 7.96 2.48
CA SER A 159 -11.22 9.01 1.87
C SER A 159 -10.12 8.43 1.00
N GLY A 160 -9.92 9.03 -0.15
CA GLY A 160 -8.73 8.84 -0.94
C GLY A 160 -7.49 9.32 -0.18
N MET A 161 -6.33 8.77 -0.53
CA MET A 161 -5.06 9.17 0.07
C MET A 161 -4.12 9.70 -1.01
N THR A 162 -3.61 10.89 -0.82
CA THR A 162 -2.45 11.34 -1.59
C THR A 162 -1.20 10.67 -1.02
N PHE A 163 -0.61 9.77 -1.79
CA PHE A 163 0.62 9.06 -1.43
C PHE A 163 1.76 9.53 -2.32
N ARG A 164 2.80 10.11 -1.76
CA ARG A 164 3.95 10.63 -2.49
C ARG A 164 5.24 10.06 -1.95
N ILE A 165 6.14 9.67 -2.86
CA ILE A 165 7.47 9.16 -2.53
C ILE A 165 8.50 10.14 -3.12
N ARG A 166 9.29 10.77 -2.24
CA ARG A 166 10.34 11.74 -2.63
C ARG A 166 9.81 12.90 -3.48
N GLY A 167 8.66 13.46 -3.07
CA GLY A 167 8.05 14.64 -3.68
C GLY A 167 7.12 14.35 -4.85
N VAL A 168 6.76 15.42 -5.57
CA VAL A 168 5.89 15.40 -6.76
C VAL A 168 6.71 15.02 -7.98
N ASN A 169 6.17 14.17 -8.85
CA ASN A 169 6.87 13.63 -10.01
C ASN A 169 6.24 14.04 -11.35
N SER A 170 5.03 14.53 -11.35
CA SER A 170 4.35 15.02 -12.55
C SER A 170 3.35 16.10 -12.19
N VAL A 171 3.03 16.99 -13.12
CA VAL A 171 2.04 18.07 -12.94
C VAL A 171 0.65 17.58 -13.35
N THR A 172 0.53 16.94 -14.50
CA THR A 172 -0.74 16.46 -15.07
C THR A 172 -0.87 14.95 -15.08
N GLY A 173 0.25 14.22 -15.05
CA GLY A 173 0.24 12.78 -14.83
C GLY A 173 -0.04 12.45 -13.37
N GLY A 174 -0.55 11.27 -13.08
CA GLY A 174 -0.81 10.82 -11.71
C GLY A 174 0.45 10.85 -10.84
N THR A 175 0.31 11.19 -9.57
CA THR A 175 1.41 11.26 -8.59
C THR A 175 1.45 10.07 -7.63
N GLN A 176 0.46 9.18 -7.71
CA GLN A 176 0.35 8.00 -6.86
C GLN A 176 1.38 6.92 -7.23
N PRO A 177 2.01 6.25 -6.26
CA PRO A 177 2.89 5.12 -6.54
C PRO A 177 2.11 3.93 -7.10
N LEU A 178 2.83 3.01 -7.73
CA LEU A 178 2.27 1.73 -8.12
C LEU A 178 2.10 0.85 -6.87
N PHE A 179 0.91 0.32 -6.65
CA PHE A 179 0.67 -0.73 -5.67
C PHE A 179 0.73 -2.10 -6.35
N VAL A 180 1.48 -3.03 -5.76
CA VAL A 180 1.61 -4.41 -6.24
C VAL A 180 1.21 -5.34 -5.10
N ILE A 181 0.11 -6.08 -5.24
CA ILE A 181 -0.39 -7.00 -4.23
C ILE A 181 -0.17 -8.42 -4.70
N ASP A 182 0.62 -9.22 -3.96
CA ASP A 182 1.00 -10.60 -4.31
C ASP A 182 1.54 -10.74 -5.74
N GLY A 183 2.30 -9.73 -6.21
CA GLY A 183 2.86 -9.67 -7.56
C GLY A 183 1.93 -9.09 -8.62
N VAL A 184 0.68 -8.75 -8.29
CA VAL A 184 -0.28 -8.16 -9.23
C VAL A 184 -0.24 -6.64 -9.14
N PRO A 185 0.15 -5.93 -10.22
CA PRO A 185 0.14 -4.48 -10.23
C PRO A 185 -1.30 -3.95 -10.30
N MET A 186 -1.64 -3.04 -9.38
CA MET A 186 -2.93 -2.37 -9.34
C MET A 186 -2.94 -1.18 -10.32
N PRO A 187 -4.04 -0.90 -11.03
CA PRO A 187 -4.16 0.28 -11.85
C PRO A 187 -4.01 1.56 -11.02
N THR A 188 -3.17 2.48 -11.48
CA THR A 188 -2.90 3.77 -10.82
C THR A 188 -3.63 4.93 -11.47
N GLN A 189 -4.45 4.67 -12.49
CA GLN A 189 -5.10 5.72 -13.26
C GLN A 189 -6.18 6.40 -12.40
N GLN A 190 -5.96 7.67 -12.11
CA GLN A 190 -6.97 8.53 -11.53
C GLN A 190 -7.93 8.94 -12.66
N ILE A 191 -9.18 8.55 -12.55
CA ILE A 191 -10.20 9.05 -13.43
C ILE A 191 -11.00 10.06 -12.61
N THR A 192 -10.77 11.32 -12.89
CA THR A 192 -11.56 12.41 -12.36
C THR A 192 -12.84 12.50 -13.17
N ASN A 193 -13.99 12.41 -12.53
CA ASN A 193 -15.22 12.91 -13.11
C ASN A 193 -15.18 14.43 -13.06
N GLU A 194 -15.77 15.11 -14.04
CA GLU A 194 -15.76 16.58 -14.15
C GLU A 194 -16.26 17.31 -12.87
N ASP A 195 -16.99 16.63 -12.01
CA ASP A 195 -17.61 17.20 -10.79
C ASP A 195 -16.98 16.74 -9.46
N THR A 196 -16.04 15.77 -9.45
CA THR A 196 -15.41 15.30 -8.21
C THR A 196 -13.98 14.79 -8.46
N GLU A 197 -12.99 15.55 -8.01
CA GLU A 197 -11.58 15.09 -7.93
C GLU A 197 -11.41 14.07 -6.79
N THR A 198 -12.16 12.99 -6.77
CA THR A 198 -11.99 11.96 -5.74
C THR A 198 -10.79 11.09 -6.10
N VAL A 199 -9.74 11.23 -5.31
CA VAL A 199 -8.60 10.31 -5.35
C VAL A 199 -9.04 8.97 -4.81
N ASN A 200 -9.10 7.94 -5.66
CA ASN A 200 -9.44 6.60 -5.22
C ASN A 200 -8.39 6.04 -4.26
N ASN A 201 -8.82 5.33 -3.21
CA ASN A 201 -7.94 4.56 -2.35
C ASN A 201 -7.78 3.13 -2.94
N PRO A 202 -6.64 2.80 -3.56
CA PRO A 202 -6.44 1.50 -4.21
C PRO A 202 -6.37 0.33 -3.21
N LEU A 203 -6.22 0.60 -1.92
CA LEU A 203 -6.17 -0.40 -0.86
C LEU A 203 -7.47 -0.46 -0.04
N LEU A 204 -8.55 0.17 -0.49
CA LEU A 204 -9.82 0.20 0.25
C LEU A 204 -10.37 -1.21 0.48
N GLY A 205 -10.21 -2.10 -0.50
CA GLY A 205 -10.63 -3.51 -0.44
C GLY A 205 -9.65 -4.44 0.29
N LEU A 206 -8.49 -3.96 0.74
CA LEU A 206 -7.50 -4.79 1.42
C LEU A 206 -7.70 -4.76 2.93
N ASN A 207 -7.83 -5.94 3.54
CA ASN A 207 -7.85 -6.07 4.99
C ASN A 207 -6.42 -5.96 5.55
N PRO A 208 -6.12 -4.99 6.45
CA PRO A 208 -4.79 -4.86 7.05
C PRO A 208 -4.32 -6.12 7.77
N ASN A 209 -5.26 -6.91 8.32
CA ASN A 209 -4.94 -8.16 9.02
C ASN A 209 -4.45 -9.28 8.10
N ASP A 210 -4.66 -9.16 6.77
CA ASP A 210 -4.16 -10.14 5.78
C ASP A 210 -2.73 -9.84 5.32
N ILE A 211 -2.15 -8.70 5.68
CA ILE A 211 -0.81 -8.30 5.24
C ILE A 211 0.25 -9.06 6.03
N GLU A 212 1.24 -9.62 5.33
CA GLU A 212 2.45 -10.24 5.89
C GLU A 212 3.62 -9.26 5.90
N SER A 213 3.84 -8.58 4.76
CA SER A 213 4.90 -7.58 4.62
C SER A 213 4.50 -6.48 3.65
N MET A 214 5.16 -5.32 3.80
CA MET A 214 5.02 -4.19 2.89
C MET A 214 6.39 -3.55 2.69
N GLU A 215 6.79 -3.47 1.41
CA GLU A 215 8.05 -2.88 0.99
C GLU A 215 7.81 -1.69 0.08
N ILE A 216 8.56 -0.61 0.29
CA ILE A 216 8.46 0.61 -0.51
C ILE A 216 9.76 0.82 -1.28
N LEU A 217 9.69 0.73 -2.60
CA LEU A 217 10.80 1.02 -3.50
C LEU A 217 10.85 2.52 -3.77
N LYS A 218 11.80 3.21 -3.14
CA LYS A 218 11.90 4.67 -3.15
C LYS A 218 12.79 5.21 -4.26
N ASP A 219 13.72 4.41 -4.77
CA ASP A 219 14.62 4.86 -5.83
C ASP A 219 14.25 4.28 -7.21
N ALA A 220 14.67 5.01 -8.26
CA ALA A 220 14.39 4.60 -9.63
C ALA A 220 15.09 3.28 -10.00
N ALA A 221 16.23 2.93 -9.41
CA ALA A 221 16.91 1.66 -9.71
C ALA A 221 16.14 0.46 -9.14
N ALA A 222 15.49 0.60 -7.98
CA ALA A 222 14.58 -0.39 -7.44
C ALA A 222 13.28 -0.47 -8.26
N ALA A 223 12.73 0.68 -8.63
CA ALA A 223 11.44 0.81 -9.33
C ALA A 223 11.52 0.53 -10.84
N ALA A 224 12.72 0.61 -11.46
CA ALA A 224 12.91 0.43 -12.91
C ALA A 224 12.42 -0.92 -13.44
N ILE A 225 12.41 -1.94 -12.59
CA ILE A 225 11.87 -3.26 -12.96
C ILE A 225 10.37 -3.21 -13.26
N TYR A 226 9.65 -2.22 -12.73
CA TYR A 226 8.25 -1.91 -13.03
C TYR A 226 8.09 -0.87 -14.15
N GLY A 227 9.22 -0.36 -14.68
CA GLY A 227 9.29 0.54 -15.84
C GLY A 227 8.43 1.77 -15.70
N ALA A 228 7.59 1.98 -16.69
CA ALA A 228 6.69 3.14 -16.76
C ALA A 228 5.66 3.21 -15.63
N LYS A 229 5.30 2.11 -15.02
CA LYS A 229 4.36 2.10 -13.89
C LYS A 229 5.05 2.49 -12.57
N GLY A 230 6.40 2.43 -12.52
CA GLY A 230 7.20 2.67 -11.32
C GLY A 230 7.73 4.09 -11.12
N ALA A 231 7.39 5.06 -11.97
CA ALA A 231 7.92 6.43 -11.91
C ALA A 231 7.70 7.13 -10.56
N ASN A 232 6.55 6.90 -9.94
CA ASN A 232 6.18 7.49 -8.65
C ASN A 232 6.64 6.65 -7.44
N GLY A 233 7.49 5.62 -7.69
CA GLY A 233 7.84 4.60 -6.72
C GLY A 233 6.84 3.44 -6.72
N VAL A 234 7.16 2.40 -5.95
CA VAL A 234 6.34 1.16 -5.90
C VAL A 234 6.14 0.74 -4.45
N VAL A 235 4.92 0.38 -4.11
CA VAL A 235 4.54 -0.22 -2.83
C VAL A 235 4.19 -1.68 -3.08
N ILE A 236 5.02 -2.59 -2.60
CA ILE A 236 4.82 -4.03 -2.73
C ILE A 236 4.18 -4.54 -1.45
N ILE A 237 3.07 -5.23 -1.57
CA ILE A 237 2.32 -5.80 -0.46
C ILE A 237 2.27 -7.31 -0.65
N THR A 238 2.78 -8.04 0.33
CA THR A 238 2.69 -9.50 0.38
C THR A 238 1.65 -9.88 1.43
N THR A 239 0.73 -10.76 1.07
CA THR A 239 -0.30 -11.22 2.00
C THR A 239 0.10 -12.53 2.67
N LYS A 240 -0.49 -12.79 3.84
CA LYS A 240 -0.25 -13.99 4.65
C LYS A 240 -0.54 -15.27 3.87
N ARG A 241 0.30 -16.27 4.09
CA ARG A 241 0.21 -17.60 3.45
C ARG A 241 0.23 -18.71 4.49
N GLY A 242 -0.19 -19.90 4.11
CA GLY A 242 0.00 -21.08 4.92
C GLY A 242 1.48 -21.48 4.98
N THR A 243 1.87 -22.12 6.08
CA THR A 243 3.23 -22.64 6.27
C THR A 243 3.22 -24.16 6.08
N ALA A 244 4.20 -24.70 5.36
CA ALA A 244 4.33 -26.13 5.12
C ALA A 244 4.54 -26.91 6.44
N SER A 245 3.98 -28.13 6.49
CA SER A 245 4.11 -29.04 7.65
C SER A 245 3.59 -28.46 8.97
N THR A 246 2.63 -27.54 8.94
CA THR A 246 1.99 -26.97 10.13
C THR A 246 0.57 -27.47 10.29
N LYS A 247 0.16 -27.71 11.55
CA LYS A 247 -1.25 -27.99 11.88
C LYS A 247 -2.11 -26.78 11.50
N PRO A 248 -3.41 -26.98 11.18
CA PRO A 248 -4.33 -25.88 10.97
C PRO A 248 -4.35 -24.92 12.16
N LYS A 249 -4.06 -23.64 11.91
CA LYS A 249 -4.11 -22.57 12.91
C LYS A 249 -5.33 -21.71 12.61
N PHE A 250 -6.25 -21.65 13.55
CA PHE A 250 -7.40 -20.74 13.52
C PHE A 250 -7.03 -19.46 14.25
N THR A 251 -7.33 -18.33 13.63
CA THR A 251 -7.19 -17.01 14.25
C THR A 251 -8.52 -16.29 14.16
N PHE A 252 -9.00 -15.80 15.29
CA PHE A 252 -10.21 -14.99 15.36
C PHE A 252 -9.89 -13.73 16.14
N SER A 253 -10.31 -12.58 15.61
CA SER A 253 -10.20 -11.30 16.29
C SER A 253 -11.51 -10.52 16.19
N LEU A 254 -11.87 -9.89 17.30
CA LEU A 254 -13.00 -8.97 17.40
C LEU A 254 -12.48 -7.67 18.00
N THR A 255 -12.69 -6.57 17.33
CA THR A 255 -12.31 -5.23 17.79
C THR A 255 -13.54 -4.35 17.82
N GLY A 256 -13.78 -3.68 18.96
CA GLY A 256 -14.79 -2.65 19.11
C GLY A 256 -14.13 -1.31 19.46
N GLY A 257 -14.69 -0.22 18.96
CA GLY A 257 -14.19 1.12 19.21
C GLY A 257 -15.28 2.17 19.23
N LEU A 258 -14.99 3.29 19.91
CA LEU A 258 -15.80 4.50 19.90
C LEU A 258 -14.90 5.64 19.44
N ASP A 259 -15.35 6.39 18.42
CA ASP A 259 -14.67 7.58 17.94
C ASP A 259 -15.52 8.80 18.32
N MET A 260 -14.87 9.83 18.85
CA MET A 260 -15.52 11.07 19.26
C MET A 260 -14.91 12.23 18.50
N ASN A 261 -15.68 13.32 18.41
CA ASN A 261 -15.17 14.55 17.83
C ASN A 261 -13.91 15.00 18.58
N PRO A 262 -12.75 15.14 17.91
CA PRO A 262 -11.55 15.63 18.57
C PRO A 262 -11.74 17.09 18.98
N HIS A 263 -11.06 17.51 20.05
CA HIS A 263 -10.99 18.92 20.37
C HIS A 263 -10.24 19.64 19.23
N ILE A 264 -10.98 20.44 18.48
CA ILE A 264 -10.41 21.24 17.39
C ILE A 264 -9.79 22.49 18.03
N PRO A 265 -8.51 22.77 17.86
CA PRO A 265 -7.88 23.96 18.40
C PRO A 265 -8.31 25.27 17.69
N LEU A 266 -9.29 25.18 16.80
CA LEU A 266 -9.91 26.32 16.15
C LEU A 266 -11.05 26.81 17.05
N GLU A 267 -10.83 27.94 17.72
CA GLU A 267 -11.86 28.60 18.49
C GLU A 267 -12.80 29.35 17.55
N VAL A 268 -14.04 28.86 17.44
CA VAL A 268 -15.13 29.59 16.80
C VAL A 268 -15.77 30.48 17.84
N LEU A 269 -16.32 31.62 17.40
CA LEU A 269 -17.06 32.52 18.32
C LEU A 269 -18.24 31.78 18.96
N SER A 270 -18.36 31.87 20.27
CA SER A 270 -19.58 31.47 20.95
C SER A 270 -20.75 32.32 20.44
N PRO A 271 -21.99 31.86 20.58
CA PRO A 271 -23.16 32.69 20.21
C PRO A 271 -23.18 34.06 20.88
N GLU A 272 -22.72 34.15 22.12
CA GLU A 272 -22.59 35.42 22.83
C GLU A 272 -21.55 36.33 22.19
N GLU A 273 -20.36 35.83 21.94
CA GLU A 273 -19.28 36.58 21.28
C GLU A 273 -19.67 37.00 19.86
N TYR A 274 -20.36 36.10 19.15
CA TYR A 274 -20.88 36.40 17.81
C TYR A 274 -21.86 37.55 17.83
N ALA A 275 -22.86 37.53 18.73
CA ALA A 275 -23.86 38.61 18.85
C ALA A 275 -23.21 39.96 19.21
N LYS A 276 -22.29 39.96 20.19
CA LYS A 276 -21.54 41.16 20.56
C LYS A 276 -20.69 41.69 19.39
N LYS A 277 -20.01 40.81 18.68
CA LYS A 277 -19.19 41.17 17.51
C LYS A 277 -20.06 41.75 16.39
N MET A 278 -21.22 41.18 16.12
CA MET A 278 -22.15 41.70 15.13
C MET A 278 -22.68 43.08 15.47
N LEU A 279 -22.90 43.36 16.76
CA LEU A 279 -23.26 44.69 17.24
C LEU A 279 -22.10 45.69 17.09
N ASP A 280 -20.86 45.30 17.49
CA ASP A 280 -19.68 46.16 17.44
C ASP A 280 -19.29 46.50 15.98
N TYR A 281 -19.49 45.60 15.04
CA TYR A 281 -19.23 45.87 13.62
C TYR A 281 -20.19 46.89 13.01
N GLY A 282 -21.27 47.31 13.76
CA GLY A 282 -22.26 48.28 13.25
C GLY A 282 -22.80 47.88 11.90
N THR A 283 -23.09 46.60 11.73
CA THR A 283 -23.20 45.91 10.46
C THR A 283 -24.05 46.65 9.46
N TYR A 284 -23.38 47.16 8.43
CA TYR A 284 -23.91 47.53 7.12
C TYR A 284 -24.79 48.80 7.10
N ASP A 285 -24.57 49.75 7.97
CA ASP A 285 -25.31 51.04 8.00
C ASP A 285 -26.85 50.84 8.04
N SER A 286 -27.30 49.65 8.47
CA SER A 286 -28.73 49.33 8.62
C SER A 286 -29.19 49.53 10.06
N PRO A 287 -29.96 50.55 10.38
CA PRO A 287 -30.50 50.79 11.73
C PRO A 287 -31.29 49.58 12.26
N ASN A 288 -31.95 48.85 11.37
CA ASN A 288 -32.73 47.67 11.75
C ASN A 288 -31.85 46.53 12.27
N LEU A 289 -30.68 46.28 11.64
CA LEU A 289 -29.73 45.27 12.10
C LEU A 289 -29.04 45.65 13.40
N ILE A 290 -28.70 46.94 13.56
CA ILE A 290 -28.12 47.46 14.81
C ILE A 290 -29.12 47.26 15.95
N ASN A 291 -30.38 47.68 15.77
CA ASN A 291 -31.43 47.52 16.75
C ASN A 291 -31.71 46.06 17.08
N PHE A 292 -31.65 45.20 16.08
CA PHE A 292 -31.79 43.76 16.24
C PHE A 292 -30.68 43.18 17.14
N TRP A 293 -29.42 43.44 16.80
CA TRP A 293 -28.30 42.91 17.59
C TRP A 293 -28.21 43.55 18.98
N GLN A 294 -28.59 44.80 19.12
CA GLN A 294 -28.71 45.44 20.45
C GLN A 294 -29.76 44.71 21.30
N ASN A 295 -30.91 44.39 20.73
CA ASN A 295 -31.95 43.64 21.44
C ASN A 295 -31.48 42.21 21.80
N VAL A 296 -30.77 41.52 20.89
CA VAL A 296 -30.17 40.20 21.15
C VAL A 296 -29.18 40.28 22.33
N VAL A 297 -28.33 41.30 22.36
CA VAL A 297 -27.34 41.49 23.45
C VAL A 297 -28.03 41.85 24.78
N ASP A 298 -28.96 42.79 24.79
CA ASP A 298 -29.63 43.26 26.01
C ASP A 298 -30.47 42.14 26.67
N ASN A 299 -31.10 41.31 25.86
CA ASN A 299 -31.96 40.24 26.33
C ASN A 299 -31.24 38.85 26.41
N LYS A 300 -29.92 38.80 26.21
CA LYS A 300 -29.12 37.54 26.15
C LYS A 300 -29.75 36.53 25.20
N GLY A 301 -30.10 36.99 24.01
CA GLY A 301 -30.77 36.18 22.98
C GLY A 301 -30.02 34.93 22.58
N TRP A 302 -28.72 34.80 22.91
CA TRP A 302 -27.92 33.57 22.70
C TRP A 302 -28.39 32.39 23.58
N ASN A 303 -29.27 32.58 24.54
CA ASN A 303 -29.89 31.52 25.33
C ASN A 303 -31.22 31.03 24.71
N ASP A 304 -31.64 31.61 23.60
CA ASP A 304 -32.84 31.18 22.89
C ASP A 304 -32.64 29.79 22.27
N PRO A 305 -33.65 28.89 22.35
CA PRO A 305 -33.56 27.55 21.75
C PRO A 305 -33.34 27.53 20.25
N SER A 306 -33.61 28.64 19.53
CA SER A 306 -33.35 28.77 18.09
C SER A 306 -31.90 29.12 17.74
N VAL A 307 -31.05 29.31 18.75
CA VAL A 307 -29.61 29.57 18.55
C VAL A 307 -28.85 28.26 18.56
N HIS A 308 -28.15 28.00 17.47
CA HIS A 308 -27.54 26.72 17.17
C HIS A 308 -26.07 26.62 17.60
N LYS A 309 -25.68 25.45 18.08
CA LYS A 309 -24.29 25.00 18.19
C LYS A 309 -24.03 23.96 17.12
N TRP A 310 -23.82 24.41 15.89
CA TRP A 310 -23.81 23.59 14.70
C TRP A 310 -22.91 22.36 14.80
N MET A 311 -21.69 22.49 15.35
CA MET A 311 -20.77 21.37 15.51
C MET A 311 -21.33 20.25 16.40
N ASP A 312 -22.03 20.60 17.49
CA ASP A 312 -22.62 19.61 18.38
C ASP A 312 -23.84 18.94 17.74
N GLU A 313 -24.54 19.66 16.87
CA GLU A 313 -25.76 19.18 16.22
C GLU A 313 -25.48 18.24 15.05
N ILE A 314 -24.36 18.43 14.33
CA ILE A 314 -23.98 17.58 13.18
C ILE A 314 -23.14 16.38 13.60
N THR A 315 -22.58 16.36 14.81
CA THR A 315 -21.69 15.29 15.25
C THR A 315 -22.39 14.26 16.14
N GLN A 316 -21.80 13.10 16.24
CA GLN A 316 -22.22 11.98 17.11
C GLN A 316 -21.02 11.18 17.59
N VAL A 317 -21.21 10.36 18.63
CA VAL A 317 -20.26 9.32 19.00
C VAL A 317 -20.35 8.20 17.96
N ALA A 318 -19.29 7.99 17.23
CA ALA A 318 -19.19 6.97 16.20
C ALA A 318 -18.84 5.60 16.81
N LYS A 319 -19.32 4.53 16.19
CA LYS A 319 -19.11 3.15 16.63
C LYS A 319 -18.38 2.37 15.54
N LYS A 320 -17.39 1.61 15.96
CA LYS A 320 -16.62 0.73 15.07
C LYS A 320 -16.67 -0.71 15.57
N TYR A 321 -16.94 -1.64 14.66
CA TYR A 321 -16.88 -3.08 14.90
C TYR A 321 -16.10 -3.74 13.77
N GLU A 322 -15.07 -4.50 14.12
CA GLU A 322 -14.26 -5.24 13.15
C GLU A 322 -14.11 -6.69 13.62
N THR A 323 -14.45 -7.62 12.74
CA THR A 323 -14.33 -9.07 12.98
C THR A 323 -13.48 -9.67 11.89
N ASN A 324 -12.46 -10.43 12.27
CA ASN A 324 -11.62 -11.17 11.35
C ASN A 324 -11.51 -12.62 11.79
N ALA A 325 -11.66 -13.54 10.83
CA ALA A 325 -11.48 -14.97 11.03
C ALA A 325 -10.57 -15.52 9.95
N SER A 326 -9.57 -16.32 10.32
CA SER A 326 -8.70 -16.96 9.35
C SER A 326 -8.32 -18.37 9.75
N ILE A 327 -8.07 -19.22 8.77
CA ILE A 327 -7.47 -20.53 8.91
C ILE A 327 -6.26 -20.61 7.99
N SER A 328 -5.13 -21.01 8.54
CA SER A 328 -3.90 -21.26 7.78
C SER A 328 -3.24 -22.55 8.21
N GLY A 329 -2.55 -23.19 7.29
CA GLY A 329 -1.85 -24.44 7.59
C GLY A 329 -1.23 -25.03 6.34
N GLY A 330 -0.70 -26.26 6.49
CA GLY A 330 -0.18 -26.96 5.32
C GLY A 330 0.39 -28.33 5.66
N THR A 331 0.42 -29.17 4.63
CA THR A 331 1.17 -30.42 4.58
C THR A 331 2.55 -30.15 3.95
N LYS A 332 3.34 -31.20 3.73
CA LYS A 332 4.65 -31.11 3.07
C LYS A 332 4.55 -30.50 1.64
N GLY A 333 3.44 -30.75 0.93
CA GLY A 333 3.27 -30.31 -0.47
C GLY A 333 2.19 -29.27 -0.70
N THR A 334 1.29 -29.03 0.27
CA THR A 334 0.17 -28.09 0.12
C THR A 334 0.18 -27.09 1.25
N THR A 335 0.12 -25.79 0.93
CA THR A 335 -0.12 -24.74 1.93
C THR A 335 -1.36 -23.95 1.57
N TYR A 336 -2.13 -23.58 2.57
CA TYR A 336 -3.37 -22.84 2.39
C TYR A 336 -3.58 -21.77 3.46
N MET A 337 -4.26 -20.71 3.08
CA MET A 337 -4.75 -19.66 3.96
C MET A 337 -6.08 -19.17 3.42
N LEU A 338 -7.10 -19.17 4.27
CA LEU A 338 -8.41 -18.55 4.01
C LEU A 338 -8.67 -17.53 5.10
N SER A 339 -9.05 -16.31 4.72
CA SER A 339 -9.48 -15.27 5.65
C SER A 339 -10.82 -14.67 5.24
N LEU A 340 -11.58 -14.24 6.25
CA LEU A 340 -12.84 -13.51 6.15
C LEU A 340 -12.75 -12.33 7.10
N GLY A 341 -13.11 -11.14 6.62
CA GLY A 341 -13.14 -9.93 7.41
C GLY A 341 -14.44 -9.15 7.21
N TYR A 342 -14.97 -8.61 8.28
CA TYR A 342 -16.08 -7.68 8.25
C TYR A 342 -15.79 -6.47 9.12
N LEU A 343 -15.98 -5.28 8.55
CA LEU A 343 -15.85 -4.00 9.22
C LEU A 343 -17.17 -3.24 9.07
N ASN A 344 -17.68 -2.73 10.19
CA ASN A 344 -18.74 -1.71 10.22
C ASN A 344 -18.21 -0.52 11.01
N ASN A 345 -18.25 0.65 10.41
CA ASN A 345 -17.77 1.88 11.00
C ASN A 345 -18.74 3.03 10.72
N THR A 346 -19.37 3.60 11.75
CA THR A 346 -20.10 4.85 11.63
C THR A 346 -19.15 6.03 11.79
N GLY A 347 -19.40 7.14 11.11
CA GLY A 347 -18.58 8.34 11.23
C GLY A 347 -19.04 9.26 12.36
N ILE A 348 -18.16 10.18 12.75
CA ILE A 348 -18.46 11.23 13.74
C ILE A 348 -19.46 12.27 13.19
N ILE A 349 -19.54 12.44 11.88
CA ILE A 349 -20.62 13.22 11.25
C ILE A 349 -21.84 12.31 11.12
N LYS A 350 -23.00 12.81 11.55
CA LYS A 350 -24.27 12.09 11.46
C LYS A 350 -24.52 11.60 10.04
N ARG A 351 -25.11 10.40 9.89
CA ARG A 351 -25.43 9.73 8.62
C ARG A 351 -24.22 9.30 7.77
N SER A 352 -22.98 9.50 8.23
CA SER A 352 -21.82 8.90 7.56
C SER A 352 -21.56 7.49 8.09
N ALA A 353 -21.22 6.55 7.20
CA ALA A 353 -20.93 5.15 7.53
C ALA A 353 -20.08 4.49 6.47
N PHE A 354 -19.31 3.50 6.87
CA PHE A 354 -18.51 2.66 5.98
C PHE A 354 -18.57 1.21 6.42
N ASP A 355 -19.01 0.34 5.51
CA ASP A 355 -19.07 -1.11 5.69
C ASP A 355 -18.13 -1.78 4.70
N ARG A 356 -17.41 -2.82 5.14
CA ARG A 356 -16.53 -3.59 4.26
C ARG A 356 -16.58 -5.07 4.62
N PHE A 357 -16.80 -5.91 3.61
CA PHE A 357 -16.58 -7.34 3.68
C PHE A 357 -15.38 -7.72 2.81
N THR A 358 -14.51 -8.59 3.31
CA THR A 358 -13.35 -9.10 2.58
C THR A 358 -13.27 -10.62 2.70
N SER A 359 -12.85 -11.28 1.64
CA SER A 359 -12.47 -12.69 1.67
C SER A 359 -11.20 -12.91 0.85
N ARG A 360 -10.32 -13.78 1.32
CA ARG A 360 -9.06 -14.11 0.65
C ARG A 360 -8.75 -15.60 0.76
N LEU A 361 -8.30 -16.17 -0.34
CA LEU A 361 -7.82 -17.55 -0.43
C LEU A 361 -6.43 -17.54 -1.08
N ASN A 362 -5.43 -18.06 -0.36
CA ASN A 362 -4.11 -18.36 -0.90
C ASN A 362 -3.89 -19.86 -0.81
N LEU A 363 -3.69 -20.51 -1.93
CA LEU A 363 -3.41 -21.93 -2.05
C LEU A 363 -2.14 -22.13 -2.85
N ASN A 364 -1.22 -22.94 -2.33
CA ASN A 364 0.00 -23.32 -3.03
C ASN A 364 0.17 -24.82 -2.97
N GLN A 365 0.47 -25.44 -4.11
CA GLN A 365 0.64 -26.88 -4.27
C GLN A 365 1.98 -27.19 -4.91
N GLU A 366 2.87 -27.87 -4.18
CA GLU A 366 4.02 -28.54 -4.76
C GLU A 366 3.56 -29.89 -5.34
N VAL A 367 3.40 -29.94 -6.66
CA VAL A 367 3.04 -31.18 -7.38
C VAL A 367 4.14 -32.21 -7.27
N ASN A 368 5.39 -31.74 -7.38
CA ASN A 368 6.62 -32.50 -7.14
C ASN A 368 7.79 -31.54 -6.88
N SER A 369 9.01 -32.05 -6.71
CA SER A 369 10.22 -31.25 -6.44
C SER A 369 10.56 -30.22 -7.52
N LYS A 370 9.97 -30.30 -8.70
CA LYS A 370 10.22 -29.40 -9.84
C LYS A 370 9.05 -28.49 -10.15
N ILE A 371 7.83 -28.86 -9.82
CA ILE A 371 6.61 -28.17 -10.24
C ILE A 371 5.87 -27.66 -9.00
N ASN A 372 5.60 -26.35 -8.99
CA ASN A 372 4.79 -25.66 -8.00
C ASN A 372 3.72 -24.85 -8.71
N ILE A 373 2.49 -24.92 -8.25
CA ILE A 373 1.31 -24.20 -8.78
C ILE A 373 0.65 -23.49 -7.60
N GLY A 374 0.18 -22.26 -7.80
CA GLY A 374 -0.57 -21.57 -6.77
C GLY A 374 -1.67 -20.68 -7.33
N ILE A 375 -2.62 -20.40 -6.45
CA ILE A 375 -3.78 -19.54 -6.70
C ILE A 375 -3.91 -18.56 -5.54
N ASN A 376 -3.99 -17.28 -5.86
CA ASN A 376 -4.36 -16.24 -4.93
C ASN A 376 -5.68 -15.62 -5.43
N LEU A 377 -6.70 -15.63 -4.60
CA LEU A 377 -8.03 -15.07 -4.92
C LEU A 377 -8.46 -14.16 -3.79
N SER A 378 -8.92 -12.97 -4.10
CA SER A 378 -9.53 -12.08 -3.11
C SER A 378 -10.77 -11.41 -3.68
N TYR A 379 -11.77 -11.29 -2.83
CA TYR A 379 -13.00 -10.55 -3.11
C TYR A 379 -13.26 -9.58 -1.97
N SER A 380 -13.60 -8.35 -2.32
CA SER A 380 -14.06 -7.35 -1.35
C SER A 380 -15.29 -6.63 -1.87
N THR A 381 -16.18 -6.28 -0.96
CA THR A 381 -17.27 -5.33 -1.24
C THR A 381 -17.36 -4.36 -0.09
N SER A 382 -17.56 -3.09 -0.41
CA SER A 382 -17.75 -2.04 0.59
C SER A 382 -18.88 -1.10 0.20
N LYS A 383 -19.53 -0.55 1.21
CA LYS A 383 -20.51 0.51 1.08
C LYS A 383 -20.01 1.71 1.85
N ASP A 384 -20.07 2.85 1.22
CA ASP A 384 -19.71 4.13 1.79
C ASP A 384 -20.91 5.06 1.71
N LYS A 385 -21.30 5.61 2.84
CA LYS A 385 -22.33 6.64 2.94
C LYS A 385 -21.67 7.89 3.47
N ASN A 386 -21.64 8.92 2.62
CA ASN A 386 -21.01 10.19 2.97
C ASN A 386 -21.95 11.34 2.61
N PRO A 387 -22.39 12.13 3.60
CA PRO A 387 -23.33 13.22 3.33
C PRO A 387 -22.75 14.28 2.41
N VAL A 388 -21.49 14.70 2.53
CA VAL A 388 -20.86 15.68 1.61
C VAL A 388 -19.33 15.74 1.76
N SER A 389 -18.61 16.00 0.67
CA SER A 389 -17.19 16.34 0.68
C SER A 389 -16.93 17.77 1.22
N ASP A 390 -15.81 17.96 1.88
CA ASP A 390 -15.50 19.18 2.65
C ASP A 390 -15.09 20.40 1.78
N TRP A 391 -14.87 20.22 0.49
CA TRP A 391 -14.32 21.25 -0.40
C TRP A 391 -15.34 22.18 -1.04
N SER A 392 -16.62 21.82 -0.98
CA SER A 392 -17.66 22.65 -1.57
C SER A 392 -18.32 23.54 -0.51
N GLN A 393 -18.91 24.62 -0.92
CA GLN A 393 -19.79 25.46 -0.09
C GLN A 393 -20.98 24.66 0.50
N SER A 394 -21.16 23.41 0.07
CA SER A 394 -22.11 22.44 0.57
C SER A 394 -21.52 21.49 1.62
N GLY A 395 -20.23 21.61 1.98
CA GLY A 395 -19.59 20.78 2.97
C GLY A 395 -20.15 20.96 4.37
N VAL A 396 -20.51 19.86 5.04
CA VAL A 396 -21.17 19.88 6.36
C VAL A 396 -20.34 20.62 7.40
N ILE A 397 -19.05 20.31 7.51
CA ILE A 397 -18.14 20.91 8.52
C ILE A 397 -17.87 22.36 8.20
N LEU A 398 -17.56 22.69 6.95
CA LEU A 398 -17.28 24.07 6.54
C LEU A 398 -18.47 24.98 6.80
N ASN A 399 -19.68 24.53 6.48
CA ASN A 399 -20.90 25.26 6.79
C ASN A 399 -21.08 25.44 8.31
N ALA A 400 -20.88 24.39 9.10
CA ALA A 400 -21.00 24.46 10.57
C ALA A 400 -20.03 25.45 11.22
N LEU A 401 -18.85 25.67 10.61
CA LEU A 401 -17.84 26.63 11.08
C LEU A 401 -18.11 28.07 10.62
N GLN A 402 -18.76 28.25 9.47
CA GLN A 402 -18.94 29.57 8.84
C GLN A 402 -20.31 30.21 9.07
N ILE A 403 -21.32 29.37 9.28
CA ILE A 403 -22.71 29.89 9.33
C ILE A 403 -23.02 30.50 10.66
N SER A 404 -23.89 31.56 10.66
CA SER A 404 -24.32 32.21 11.85
C SER A 404 -25.07 31.26 12.81
N PRO A 405 -24.73 31.24 14.09
CA PRO A 405 -25.53 30.51 15.09
C PRO A 405 -26.97 31.00 15.21
N PHE A 406 -27.26 32.21 14.73
CA PHE A 406 -28.57 32.86 14.74
C PHE A 406 -29.34 32.70 13.41
N LEU A 407 -28.97 31.77 12.55
CA LEU A 407 -29.58 31.61 11.20
C LEU A 407 -31.12 31.56 11.24
N PHE A 408 -31.69 30.87 12.23
CA PHE A 408 -33.13 30.71 12.41
C PHE A 408 -33.71 31.54 13.59
N TYR A 409 -32.94 32.51 14.08
CA TYR A 409 -33.39 33.35 15.17
C TYR A 409 -34.56 34.23 14.72
N PRO A 410 -35.67 34.32 15.53
CA PRO A 410 -36.85 35.08 15.17
C PRO A 410 -36.56 36.54 14.81
N GLY A 411 -37.11 37.01 13.69
CA GLY A 411 -36.94 38.36 13.21
C GLY A 411 -35.67 38.65 12.42
N LEU A 412 -34.66 37.76 12.40
CA LEU A 412 -33.46 37.98 11.61
C LEU A 412 -33.73 37.79 10.13
N ALA A 413 -34.51 36.77 9.75
CA ALA A 413 -34.89 36.50 8.38
C ALA A 413 -35.71 37.65 7.73
N ASP A 414 -36.48 38.39 8.51
CA ASP A 414 -37.26 39.53 8.05
C ASP A 414 -36.40 40.75 7.73
N ILE A 415 -35.23 40.84 8.38
CA ILE A 415 -34.28 41.95 8.21
C ILE A 415 -33.22 41.63 7.15
N MET A 416 -32.72 40.39 7.15
CA MET A 416 -31.75 39.91 6.18
C MET A 416 -32.51 39.24 5.03
N ASN A 417 -32.43 39.82 3.85
CA ASN A 417 -32.93 39.15 2.66
C ASN A 417 -32.03 37.98 2.27
N TYR A 418 -32.29 36.81 2.86
CA TYR A 418 -31.52 35.56 2.60
C TYR A 418 -31.68 35.04 1.16
N SER A 419 -32.60 35.56 0.36
CA SER A 419 -32.82 35.11 -0.99
C SER A 419 -31.61 35.29 -1.93
N ASN A 420 -30.67 36.15 -1.56
CA ASN A 420 -29.43 36.41 -2.32
C ASN A 420 -28.18 35.78 -1.67
N ILE A 421 -28.30 35.16 -0.50
CA ILE A 421 -27.20 34.53 0.19
C ILE A 421 -27.46 33.02 0.14
N ASN A 422 -26.73 32.32 -0.71
CA ASN A 422 -26.77 30.86 -0.83
C ASN A 422 -26.24 30.20 0.47
N ILE A 423 -26.96 30.33 1.56
CA ILE A 423 -26.62 29.75 2.85
C ILE A 423 -27.41 28.46 3.02
N MET A 424 -26.73 27.36 3.12
CA MET A 424 -27.32 26.07 3.46
C MET A 424 -27.06 25.74 4.93
N SER A 425 -28.12 25.47 5.69
CA SER A 425 -27.96 24.96 7.04
C SER A 425 -27.14 23.67 7.06
N PRO A 426 -26.17 23.50 7.99
CA PRO A 426 -25.43 22.25 8.16
C PRO A 426 -26.34 21.03 8.36
N LEU A 427 -27.50 21.19 9.01
CA LEU A 427 -28.49 20.13 9.17
C LEU A 427 -29.14 19.73 7.86
N VAL A 428 -29.45 20.69 6.97
CA VAL A 428 -29.95 20.40 5.62
C VAL A 428 -28.91 19.60 4.84
N ALA A 429 -27.62 19.96 4.95
CA ALA A 429 -26.54 19.21 4.32
C ALA A 429 -26.47 17.75 4.83
N VAL A 430 -26.68 17.53 6.11
CA VAL A 430 -26.73 16.19 6.71
C VAL A 430 -27.98 15.42 6.30
N ASP A 431 -29.15 16.06 6.27
CA ASP A 431 -30.44 15.36 6.12
C ASP A 431 -30.87 15.17 4.68
N GLN A 432 -30.58 16.11 3.79
CA GLN A 432 -31.05 16.12 2.42
C GLN A 432 -30.00 15.78 1.36
N VAL A 433 -28.75 15.54 1.77
CA VAL A 433 -27.73 14.99 0.88
C VAL A 433 -27.51 13.52 1.17
N ASP A 434 -27.72 12.67 0.18
CA ASP A 434 -27.54 11.23 0.30
C ASP A 434 -26.60 10.71 -0.82
N ILE A 435 -25.31 10.54 -0.47
CA ILE A 435 -24.30 10.02 -1.37
C ILE A 435 -23.94 8.61 -0.89
N ASN A 436 -24.29 7.63 -1.71
CA ASN A 436 -24.03 6.23 -1.44
C ASN A 436 -23.13 5.65 -2.54
N ASN A 437 -21.96 5.19 -2.15
CA ASN A 437 -21.03 4.51 -3.03
C ASN A 437 -20.95 3.03 -2.65
N ARG A 438 -21.04 2.15 -3.63
CA ARG A 438 -20.76 0.73 -3.46
C ARG A 438 -19.59 0.35 -4.33
N TYR A 439 -18.59 -0.26 -3.72
CA TYR A 439 -17.41 -0.77 -4.39
C TYR A 439 -17.40 -2.28 -4.32
N SER A 440 -17.03 -2.96 -5.40
CA SER A 440 -16.77 -4.39 -5.41
C SER A 440 -15.50 -4.67 -6.21
N GLU A 441 -14.64 -5.52 -5.68
CA GLU A 441 -13.37 -5.85 -6.30
C GLU A 441 -13.08 -7.34 -6.20
N LEU A 442 -12.80 -7.96 -7.34
CA LEU A 442 -12.35 -9.34 -7.47
C LEU A 442 -10.93 -9.32 -8.04
N ASN A 443 -9.97 -9.91 -7.32
CA ASN A 443 -8.61 -10.13 -7.81
C ASN A 443 -8.31 -11.62 -7.82
N GLY A 444 -7.83 -12.12 -8.93
CA GLY A 444 -7.38 -13.50 -9.11
C GLY A 444 -5.99 -13.54 -9.73
N ASN A 445 -5.12 -14.39 -9.19
CA ASN A 445 -3.81 -14.70 -9.75
C ASN A 445 -3.57 -16.19 -9.71
N ILE A 446 -3.15 -16.76 -10.83
CA ILE A 446 -2.69 -18.14 -10.94
C ILE A 446 -1.24 -18.09 -11.39
N TYR A 447 -0.37 -18.84 -10.71
CA TYR A 447 1.04 -18.94 -11.08
C TYR A 447 1.50 -20.39 -11.16
N PHE A 448 2.48 -20.62 -12.03
CA PHE A 448 3.13 -21.89 -12.27
C PHE A 448 4.64 -21.70 -12.26
N ASN A 449 5.36 -22.47 -11.47
CA ASN A 449 6.81 -22.46 -11.41
C ASN A 449 7.33 -23.86 -11.79
N TYR A 450 8.31 -23.91 -12.69
CA TYR A 450 8.94 -25.14 -13.14
C TYR A 450 10.47 -25.04 -13.06
N LYS A 451 11.07 -25.83 -12.19
CA LYS A 451 12.52 -26.00 -12.08
C LYS A 451 13.00 -26.88 -13.22
N ILE A 452 13.38 -26.28 -14.36
CA ILE A 452 13.88 -26.99 -15.54
C ILE A 452 15.18 -27.73 -15.19
N LEU A 453 16.11 -27.00 -14.54
CA LEU A 453 17.37 -27.51 -13.98
C LEU A 453 17.47 -27.06 -12.52
N LYS A 454 18.48 -27.57 -11.79
CA LYS A 454 18.74 -27.14 -10.40
C LYS A 454 18.87 -25.62 -10.27
N ASP A 455 19.49 -24.99 -11.25
CA ASP A 455 19.85 -23.56 -11.24
C ASP A 455 18.98 -22.73 -12.22
N LEU A 456 18.02 -23.36 -12.95
CA LEU A 456 17.19 -22.73 -13.98
C LEU A 456 15.70 -22.95 -13.69
N THR A 457 14.96 -21.86 -13.46
CA THR A 457 13.53 -21.89 -13.17
C THR A 457 12.77 -21.08 -14.23
N PHE A 458 11.71 -21.68 -14.78
CA PHE A 458 10.69 -20.99 -15.55
C PHE A 458 9.50 -20.71 -14.63
N SER A 459 8.97 -19.49 -14.69
CA SER A 459 7.79 -19.07 -13.97
C SER A 459 6.83 -18.36 -14.91
N THR A 460 5.54 -18.63 -14.77
CA THR A 460 4.51 -17.88 -15.49
C THR A 460 3.35 -17.60 -14.57
N SER A 461 2.68 -16.46 -14.77
CA SER A 461 1.49 -16.08 -14.04
C SER A 461 0.47 -15.37 -14.92
N ALA A 462 -0.81 -15.53 -14.57
CA ALA A 462 -1.92 -14.81 -15.17
C ALA A 462 -2.76 -14.21 -14.05
N SER A 463 -2.99 -12.90 -14.13
CA SER A 463 -3.78 -12.15 -13.16
C SER A 463 -4.97 -11.50 -13.84
N TYR A 464 -6.08 -11.46 -13.13
CA TYR A 464 -7.29 -10.76 -13.55
C TYR A 464 -7.84 -9.94 -12.39
N ARG A 465 -8.24 -8.71 -12.67
CA ARG A 465 -8.91 -7.83 -11.73
C ARG A 465 -10.18 -7.29 -12.37
N GLN A 466 -11.28 -7.39 -11.63
CA GLN A 466 -12.52 -6.70 -11.92
C GLN A 466 -12.86 -5.77 -10.75
N TYR A 467 -13.13 -4.52 -11.06
CA TYR A 467 -13.55 -3.52 -10.09
C TYR A 467 -14.82 -2.86 -10.59
N SER A 468 -15.82 -2.73 -9.72
CA SER A 468 -17.04 -1.98 -10.00
C SER A 468 -17.30 -0.95 -8.92
N MET A 469 -17.83 0.18 -9.33
CA MET A 469 -18.28 1.27 -8.47
C MET A 469 -19.67 1.71 -8.92
N ASP A 470 -20.64 1.55 -8.02
CA ASP A 470 -21.98 2.12 -8.17
C ASP A 470 -22.07 3.34 -7.26
N GLN A 471 -22.26 4.51 -7.82
CA GLN A 471 -22.38 5.77 -7.10
C GLN A 471 -23.78 6.36 -7.32
N ASN A 472 -24.48 6.58 -6.23
CA ASN A 472 -25.80 7.21 -6.20
C ASN A 472 -25.70 8.50 -5.40
N LYS A 473 -26.08 9.62 -6.00
CA LYS A 473 -26.05 10.94 -5.38
C LYS A 473 -27.43 11.59 -5.47
N LEU A 474 -27.92 12.06 -4.33
CA LEU A 474 -29.17 12.78 -4.21
C LEU A 474 -28.94 14.06 -3.43
N TRP A 475 -29.38 15.16 -3.97
CA TRP A 475 -29.44 16.47 -3.29
C TRP A 475 -30.90 16.95 -3.27
N GLY A 476 -31.44 17.09 -2.06
CA GLY A 476 -32.80 17.62 -1.84
C GLY A 476 -32.94 19.06 -2.28
N SER A 477 -34.18 19.54 -2.41
CA SER A 477 -34.52 20.87 -2.91
C SER A 477 -33.95 22.04 -2.10
N ASP A 478 -33.64 21.84 -0.82
CA ASP A 478 -33.14 22.88 0.07
C ASP A 478 -31.60 22.89 0.13
N THR A 479 -30.94 21.96 -0.56
CA THR A 479 -29.48 21.90 -0.63
C THR A 479 -28.94 22.90 -1.65
N TRP A 480 -27.66 23.24 -1.56
CA TRP A 480 -26.99 24.14 -2.48
C TRP A 480 -27.23 23.84 -3.96
N TYR A 481 -27.04 22.57 -4.35
CA TYR A 481 -27.30 22.14 -5.73
C TYR A 481 -28.81 22.02 -6.00
N GLY A 482 -29.59 21.64 -5.00
CA GLY A 482 -31.00 21.42 -5.16
C GLY A 482 -31.82 22.67 -5.28
N GLN A 483 -31.44 23.79 -4.65
CA GLN A 483 -32.19 25.06 -4.74
C GLN A 483 -32.31 25.58 -6.18
N SER A 484 -31.21 25.57 -6.94
CA SER A 484 -31.22 26.03 -8.33
C SER A 484 -31.88 25.06 -9.30
N GLU A 485 -31.82 23.77 -9.00
CA GLU A 485 -32.29 22.68 -9.86
C GLU A 485 -33.60 22.03 -9.36
N ARG A 486 -34.18 22.49 -8.26
CA ARG A 486 -35.36 21.89 -7.59
C ARG A 486 -35.18 20.40 -7.32
N GLY A 487 -34.04 20.07 -6.69
CA GLY A 487 -33.58 18.69 -6.49
C GLY A 487 -32.75 18.15 -7.64
N ARG A 488 -31.76 17.33 -7.27
CA ARG A 488 -30.80 16.74 -8.23
C ARG A 488 -30.54 15.29 -7.86
N MET A 489 -30.57 14.41 -8.85
CA MET A 489 -30.18 13.00 -8.71
C MET A 489 -29.18 12.62 -9.78
N GLU A 490 -28.17 11.83 -9.38
CA GLU A 490 -27.14 11.30 -10.27
C GLU A 490 -26.85 9.85 -9.94
N ILE A 491 -26.68 9.05 -11.00
CA ILE A 491 -26.23 7.66 -10.91
C ILE A 491 -25.04 7.48 -11.84
N SER A 492 -23.94 6.97 -11.29
CA SER A 492 -22.77 6.55 -12.06
C SER A 492 -22.47 5.09 -11.79
N ASN A 493 -22.34 4.30 -12.86
CA ASN A 493 -21.97 2.89 -12.81
C ASN A 493 -20.66 2.70 -13.59
N ARG A 494 -19.56 2.45 -12.86
CA ARG A 494 -18.24 2.22 -13.43
C ARG A 494 -17.82 0.78 -13.28
N GLU A 495 -17.29 0.22 -14.36
CA GLU A 495 -16.67 -1.11 -14.38
C GLU A 495 -15.27 -1.01 -14.98
N GLU A 496 -14.27 -1.51 -14.25
CA GLU A 496 -12.88 -1.62 -14.71
C GLU A 496 -12.45 -3.07 -14.74
N ASN A 497 -11.85 -3.47 -15.86
CA ASN A 497 -11.30 -4.81 -16.05
C ASN A 497 -9.83 -4.69 -16.42
N SER A 498 -8.98 -5.47 -15.77
CA SER A 498 -7.57 -5.57 -16.15
C SER A 498 -7.06 -7.00 -16.08
N TRP A 499 -6.16 -7.35 -17.00
CA TRP A 499 -5.41 -8.58 -16.93
C TRP A 499 -3.92 -8.32 -17.16
N VAL A 500 -3.10 -9.14 -16.53
CA VAL A 500 -1.65 -9.15 -16.69
C VAL A 500 -1.21 -10.59 -16.88
N TYR A 501 -0.44 -10.83 -17.93
CA TYR A 501 0.25 -12.09 -18.16
C TYR A 501 1.75 -11.87 -18.07
N GLU A 502 2.45 -12.75 -17.35
CA GLU A 502 3.91 -12.74 -17.19
C GLU A 502 4.49 -14.11 -17.51
N ALA A 503 5.63 -14.12 -18.18
CA ALA A 503 6.48 -15.30 -18.34
C ALA A 503 7.93 -14.92 -18.04
N ARG A 504 8.62 -15.71 -17.22
CA ARG A 504 9.96 -15.40 -16.70
C ARG A 504 10.85 -16.63 -16.70
N LEU A 505 12.10 -16.43 -17.10
CA LEU A 505 13.17 -17.41 -16.99
C LEU A 505 14.25 -16.85 -16.06
N GLN A 506 14.61 -17.59 -15.03
CA GLN A 506 15.62 -17.19 -14.06
C GLN A 506 16.68 -18.27 -13.91
N TYR A 507 17.95 -17.87 -14.07
CA TYR A 507 19.12 -18.68 -13.80
C TYR A 507 19.83 -18.12 -12.57
N ALA A 508 20.07 -18.95 -11.54
CA ALA A 508 20.74 -18.52 -10.30
C ALA A 508 21.76 -19.59 -9.90
N LYS A 509 23.04 -19.19 -9.73
CA LYS A 509 24.12 -20.10 -9.38
C LYS A 509 25.15 -19.43 -8.48
N SER A 510 25.63 -20.18 -7.48
CA SER A 510 26.76 -19.79 -6.65
C SER A 510 27.92 -20.73 -6.88
N ILE A 511 29.11 -20.16 -7.14
CA ILE A 511 30.36 -20.88 -7.38
C ILE A 511 31.43 -20.26 -6.48
N LYS A 512 31.82 -20.94 -5.41
CA LYS A 512 32.77 -20.44 -4.40
C LYS A 512 32.31 -19.06 -3.86
N LYS A 513 33.09 -18.02 -4.14
CA LYS A 513 32.82 -16.64 -3.72
C LYS A 513 31.94 -15.85 -4.70
N HIS A 514 31.50 -16.44 -5.79
CA HIS A 514 30.73 -15.79 -6.85
C HIS A 514 29.28 -16.27 -6.83
N SER A 515 28.33 -15.37 -6.72
CA SER A 515 26.91 -15.66 -6.90
C SER A 515 26.35 -14.83 -8.04
N PHE A 516 25.63 -15.50 -8.95
CA PHE A 516 25.02 -14.91 -10.15
C PHE A 516 23.51 -15.18 -10.13
N SER A 517 22.72 -14.20 -10.49
CA SER A 517 21.33 -14.36 -10.83
C SER A 517 21.02 -13.56 -12.09
N LEU A 518 20.57 -14.24 -13.13
CA LEU A 518 20.16 -13.65 -14.40
C LEU A 518 18.69 -13.94 -14.62
N MET A 519 17.92 -12.95 -15.04
CA MET A 519 16.49 -13.06 -15.29
C MET A 519 16.14 -12.39 -16.61
N GLY A 520 15.32 -13.06 -17.41
CA GLY A 520 14.61 -12.49 -18.55
C GLY A 520 13.12 -12.70 -18.36
N ALA A 521 12.30 -11.67 -18.63
CA ALA A 521 10.85 -11.77 -18.51
C ALA A 521 10.13 -11.01 -19.63
N PHE A 522 8.93 -11.49 -19.92
CA PHE A 522 7.95 -10.88 -20.80
C PHE A 522 6.69 -10.59 -20.00
N GLU A 523 6.11 -9.40 -20.17
CA GLU A 523 4.82 -9.02 -19.57
C GLU A 523 3.92 -8.44 -20.66
N ALA A 524 2.65 -8.82 -20.66
CA ALA A 524 1.60 -8.19 -21.44
C ALA A 524 0.43 -7.84 -20.54
N SER A 525 -0.16 -6.64 -20.70
CA SER A 525 -1.27 -6.20 -19.91
C SER A 525 -2.26 -5.39 -20.72
N LYS A 526 -3.54 -5.47 -20.31
CA LYS A 526 -4.63 -4.64 -20.82
C LYS A 526 -5.47 -4.16 -19.65
N TRP A 527 -5.88 -2.91 -19.73
CA TRP A 527 -6.85 -2.29 -18.86
C TRP A 527 -7.99 -1.70 -19.71
N SER A 528 -9.20 -1.77 -19.22
CA SER A 528 -10.37 -1.13 -19.83
C SER A 528 -11.36 -0.67 -18.77
N MET A 529 -12.04 0.42 -19.03
CA MET A 529 -13.05 1.03 -18.19
C MET A 529 -14.29 1.35 -19.00
N LYS A 530 -15.44 1.16 -18.38
CA LYS A 530 -16.75 1.66 -18.82
C LYS A 530 -17.34 2.48 -17.68
N ASP A 531 -17.93 3.62 -18.00
CA ASP A 531 -18.67 4.44 -17.05
C ASP A 531 -19.95 4.92 -17.71
N VAL A 532 -21.08 4.74 -17.02
CA VAL A 532 -22.40 5.20 -17.46
C VAL A 532 -22.92 6.16 -16.41
N TYR A 533 -23.11 7.41 -16.80
CA TYR A 533 -23.56 8.48 -15.93
C TYR A 533 -24.92 9.00 -16.37
N ASN A 534 -25.87 9.08 -15.43
CA ASN A 534 -27.22 9.61 -15.59
C ASN A 534 -27.45 10.75 -14.60
N LYS A 535 -28.12 11.80 -15.05
CA LYS A 535 -28.53 12.95 -14.24
C LYS A 535 -29.97 13.32 -14.52
N ALA A 536 -30.73 13.65 -13.47
CA ALA A 536 -32.04 14.26 -13.57
C ALA A 536 -32.21 15.36 -12.52
N THR A 537 -33.04 16.35 -12.82
CA THR A 537 -33.30 17.50 -11.94
C THR A 537 -34.78 17.90 -12.03
N ASN A 538 -35.18 18.85 -11.19
CA ASN A 538 -36.54 19.41 -11.15
C ASN A 538 -37.58 18.33 -10.77
N PHE A 539 -37.55 17.94 -9.52
CA PHE A 539 -38.46 16.94 -8.95
C PHE A 539 -39.61 17.63 -8.23
N GLU A 540 -40.82 17.14 -8.41
CA GLU A 540 -41.99 17.54 -7.62
C GLU A 540 -41.99 16.87 -6.25
N ASP A 541 -41.53 15.63 -6.18
CA ASP A 541 -41.39 14.84 -4.95
C ASP A 541 -40.13 13.97 -5.03
N MET A 542 -39.35 14.00 -3.97
CA MET A 542 -38.12 13.21 -3.82
C MET A 542 -38.22 12.10 -2.77
N ALA A 543 -39.40 11.84 -2.21
CA ALA A 543 -39.60 10.86 -1.13
C ALA A 543 -39.16 9.42 -1.53
N VAL A 544 -39.23 9.08 -2.82
CA VAL A 544 -38.79 7.76 -3.34
C VAL A 544 -37.26 7.64 -3.34
N GLY A 545 -36.52 8.75 -3.11
CA GLY A 545 -35.08 8.79 -3.15
C GLY A 545 -34.53 8.52 -4.56
N ILE A 546 -33.33 7.96 -4.65
CA ILE A 546 -32.61 7.75 -5.92
C ILE A 546 -33.35 6.86 -6.91
N TRP A 547 -34.27 5.98 -6.43
CA TRP A 547 -35.09 5.12 -7.27
C TRP A 547 -36.14 5.89 -8.10
N GLY A 548 -36.37 7.16 -7.76
CA GLY A 548 -37.25 8.08 -8.48
C GLY A 548 -36.50 8.95 -9.50
N ILE A 549 -35.30 8.64 -9.94
CA ILE A 549 -34.54 9.46 -10.90
C ILE A 549 -35.30 9.67 -12.23
N ASP A 550 -36.14 8.71 -12.62
CA ASP A 550 -37.01 8.78 -13.81
C ASP A 550 -38.16 9.80 -13.67
N LYS A 551 -38.44 10.32 -12.48
CA LYS A 551 -39.50 11.30 -12.17
C LYS A 551 -39.02 12.76 -12.29
N GLY A 552 -37.73 12.98 -12.53
CA GLY A 552 -37.23 14.33 -12.78
C GLY A 552 -37.81 14.92 -14.06
N LEU A 553 -38.36 16.16 -13.96
CA LEU A 553 -38.94 16.85 -15.12
C LEU A 553 -37.89 17.25 -16.16
N VAL A 554 -36.63 17.38 -15.74
CA VAL A 554 -35.48 17.61 -16.63
C VAL A 554 -34.55 16.42 -16.56
N THR A 555 -34.47 15.65 -17.62
CA THR A 555 -33.56 14.53 -17.77
C THR A 555 -32.45 14.88 -18.76
N TYR A 556 -31.22 14.53 -18.40
CA TYR A 556 -30.05 14.72 -19.25
C TYR A 556 -29.78 13.45 -20.05
N ALA A 557 -29.29 13.61 -21.30
CA ALA A 557 -28.86 12.44 -22.06
C ALA A 557 -27.79 11.66 -21.30
N PRO A 558 -27.89 10.33 -21.18
CA PRO A 558 -26.87 9.53 -20.54
C PRO A 558 -25.48 9.78 -21.16
N LYS A 559 -24.48 9.98 -20.31
CA LYS A 559 -23.08 10.01 -20.75
C LYS A 559 -22.51 8.60 -20.67
N TYR A 560 -21.88 8.14 -21.72
CA TYR A 560 -21.20 6.86 -21.78
C TYR A 560 -19.72 7.09 -22.07
N MET A 561 -18.85 6.64 -21.19
CA MET A 561 -17.41 6.74 -21.33
C MET A 561 -16.79 5.34 -21.44
N TYR A 562 -15.89 5.17 -22.38
CA TYR A 562 -15.07 3.97 -22.53
C TYR A 562 -13.61 4.38 -22.71
N ASP A 563 -12.72 3.79 -21.92
CA ASP A 563 -11.27 3.95 -22.05
C ASP A 563 -10.58 2.59 -22.01
N SER A 564 -9.49 2.45 -22.76
CA SER A 564 -8.73 1.20 -22.81
C SER A 564 -7.27 1.46 -23.18
N SER A 565 -6.37 0.77 -22.49
CA SER A 565 -4.94 0.81 -22.81
C SER A 565 -4.30 -0.57 -22.74
N GLN A 566 -3.23 -0.75 -23.52
CA GLN A 566 -2.47 -1.98 -23.58
C GLN A 566 -0.98 -1.67 -23.41
N MET A 567 -0.25 -2.59 -22.81
CA MET A 567 1.20 -2.49 -22.65
C MET A 567 1.87 -3.86 -22.83
N VAL A 568 3.02 -3.86 -23.49
CA VAL A 568 3.91 -5.00 -23.66
C VAL A 568 5.29 -4.61 -23.14
N SER A 569 5.93 -5.49 -22.38
CA SER A 569 7.22 -5.21 -21.74
C SER A 569 8.18 -6.37 -21.85
N PHE A 570 9.45 -6.04 -22.08
CA PHE A 570 10.57 -6.97 -22.02
C PHE A 570 11.51 -6.53 -20.91
N ILE A 571 11.87 -7.46 -20.04
CA ILE A 571 12.61 -7.17 -18.81
C ILE A 571 13.82 -8.08 -18.75
N SER A 572 14.99 -7.51 -18.46
CA SER A 572 16.20 -8.25 -18.13
C SER A 572 16.82 -7.71 -16.86
N ARG A 573 17.33 -8.59 -15.99
CA ARG A 573 18.04 -8.23 -14.75
C ARG A 573 19.18 -9.21 -14.50
N GLY A 574 20.33 -8.66 -14.13
CA GLY A 574 21.49 -9.40 -13.65
C GLY A 574 21.87 -8.92 -12.24
N THR A 575 22.11 -9.85 -11.35
CA THR A 575 22.68 -9.61 -10.02
C THR A 575 23.97 -10.41 -9.90
N TYR A 576 25.04 -9.77 -9.43
CA TYR A 576 26.31 -10.42 -9.15
C TYR A 576 26.77 -10.04 -7.74
N THR A 577 27.09 -11.04 -6.94
CA THR A 577 27.61 -10.85 -5.59
C THR A 577 28.96 -11.56 -5.50
N PHE A 578 30.00 -10.82 -5.08
CA PHE A 578 31.35 -11.34 -4.85
C PHE A 578 31.68 -11.37 -3.37
N ASP A 579 32.05 -12.55 -2.87
CA ASP A 579 32.50 -12.83 -1.49
C ASP A 579 31.52 -12.30 -0.42
N ASN A 580 30.23 -12.21 -0.72
CA ASN A 580 29.22 -11.53 0.11
C ASN A 580 29.54 -10.06 0.44
N LYS A 581 30.54 -9.46 -0.18
CA LYS A 581 31.03 -8.10 0.09
C LYS A 581 30.56 -7.08 -0.93
N TYR A 582 30.65 -7.42 -2.20
CA TYR A 582 30.37 -6.52 -3.32
C TYR A 582 29.16 -7.02 -4.09
N VAL A 583 28.14 -6.20 -4.20
CA VAL A 583 26.90 -6.50 -4.92
C VAL A 583 26.75 -5.55 -6.09
N LEU A 584 26.51 -6.07 -7.27
CA LEU A 584 26.20 -5.33 -8.51
C LEU A 584 24.85 -5.80 -9.02
N ASN A 585 23.92 -4.89 -9.23
CA ASN A 585 22.66 -5.14 -9.94
C ASN A 585 22.61 -4.28 -11.20
N ALA A 586 22.19 -4.87 -12.31
CA ALA A 586 21.91 -4.15 -13.54
C ALA A 586 20.59 -4.66 -14.13
N SER A 587 19.77 -3.76 -14.64
CA SER A 587 18.51 -4.11 -15.29
C SER A 587 18.22 -3.21 -16.48
N LEU A 588 17.48 -3.77 -17.44
CA LEU A 588 16.91 -3.03 -18.56
C LEU A 588 15.47 -3.49 -18.73
N ARG A 589 14.55 -2.54 -18.77
CA ARG A 589 13.17 -2.75 -19.16
C ARG A 589 12.83 -1.94 -20.39
N VAL A 590 12.11 -2.55 -21.31
CA VAL A 590 11.59 -1.92 -22.53
C VAL A 590 10.08 -2.04 -22.49
N ASP A 591 9.36 -0.91 -22.42
CA ASP A 591 7.91 -0.86 -22.39
C ASP A 591 7.35 -0.27 -23.67
N GLY A 592 6.39 -0.95 -24.29
CA GLY A 592 5.60 -0.46 -25.41
C GLY A 592 4.16 -0.17 -24.97
N SER A 593 3.68 1.07 -25.14
CA SER A 593 2.35 1.50 -24.72
C SER A 593 1.48 1.96 -25.89
N SER A 594 0.20 1.60 -25.85
CA SER A 594 -0.79 2.04 -26.83
C SER A 594 -1.16 3.53 -26.71
N LYS A 595 -0.76 4.21 -25.64
CA LYS A 595 -1.10 5.63 -25.36
C LYS A 595 -0.28 6.61 -26.17
N PHE A 596 0.93 6.21 -26.62
CA PHE A 596 1.87 7.08 -27.30
C PHE A 596 1.77 7.03 -28.81
N GLY A 597 2.30 8.08 -29.44
CA GLY A 597 2.33 8.26 -30.88
C GLY A 597 3.11 7.16 -31.61
N ALA A 598 2.91 7.08 -32.91
CA ALA A 598 3.51 6.03 -33.76
C ALA A 598 5.03 5.97 -33.66
N ASN A 599 5.68 7.14 -33.51
CA ASN A 599 7.14 7.28 -33.50
C ASN A 599 7.79 6.90 -32.15
N ASN A 600 7.06 6.95 -31.03
CA ASN A 600 7.62 6.85 -29.69
C ASN A 600 6.88 5.84 -28.76
N LYS A 601 6.36 4.74 -29.33
CA LYS A 601 5.62 3.71 -28.55
C LYS A 601 6.46 3.02 -27.50
N TYR A 602 7.78 2.88 -27.74
CA TYR A 602 8.68 2.14 -26.85
C TYR A 602 9.56 3.08 -26.03
N GLY A 603 9.60 2.84 -24.70
CA GLY A 603 10.49 3.47 -23.75
C GLY A 603 11.54 2.49 -23.21
N TYR A 604 12.74 2.99 -22.90
CA TYR A 604 13.88 2.22 -22.43
C TYR A 604 14.28 2.70 -21.02
N PHE A 605 14.30 1.79 -20.07
CA PHE A 605 14.50 2.09 -18.65
C PHE A 605 15.67 1.29 -18.07
N PRO A 606 16.92 1.72 -18.27
CA PRO A 606 18.10 1.11 -17.68
C PRO A 606 18.24 1.48 -16.20
N ALA A 607 18.81 0.57 -15.42
CA ALA A 607 19.18 0.84 -14.03
C ALA A 607 20.40 0.04 -13.62
N VAL A 608 21.22 0.64 -12.74
CA VAL A 608 22.39 0.00 -12.15
C VAL A 608 22.50 0.39 -10.68
N SER A 609 22.89 -0.55 -9.83
CA SER A 609 23.20 -0.28 -8.43
C SER A 609 24.37 -1.11 -7.95
N VAL A 610 25.16 -0.54 -7.04
CA VAL A 610 26.31 -1.16 -6.41
C VAL A 610 26.21 -1.02 -4.91
N ALA A 611 26.51 -2.07 -4.17
CA ALA A 611 26.65 -2.02 -2.73
C ALA A 611 27.97 -2.65 -2.29
N TRP A 612 28.61 -2.00 -1.32
CA TRP A 612 29.76 -2.50 -0.60
C TRP A 612 29.38 -2.76 0.85
N ARG A 613 29.45 -4.01 1.27
CA ARG A 613 29.28 -4.45 2.65
C ARG A 613 30.62 -4.36 3.37
N ALA A 614 30.95 -3.17 3.84
CA ALA A 614 32.22 -2.93 4.50
C ALA A 614 32.35 -3.73 5.80
N SER A 615 31.24 -4.04 6.49
CA SER A 615 31.24 -4.92 7.68
C SER A 615 31.78 -6.32 7.41
N GLU A 616 31.77 -6.80 6.14
CA GLU A 616 32.30 -8.11 5.77
C GLU A 616 33.83 -8.10 5.51
N GLU A 617 34.46 -6.93 5.56
CA GLU A 617 35.91 -6.82 5.39
C GLU A 617 36.66 -7.21 6.66
N GLU A 618 37.78 -7.91 6.52
CA GLU A 618 38.56 -8.41 7.64
C GLU A 618 39.06 -7.31 8.59
N PHE A 619 39.27 -6.10 8.06
CA PHE A 619 39.69 -4.96 8.87
C PHE A 619 38.56 -4.36 9.72
N ILE A 620 37.30 -4.53 9.31
CA ILE A 620 36.11 -4.09 10.07
C ILE A 620 35.63 -5.19 11.01
N LYS A 621 35.71 -6.48 10.61
CA LYS A 621 35.34 -7.63 11.46
C LYS A 621 36.11 -7.72 12.77
N LYS A 622 37.23 -6.98 12.90
CA LYS A 622 37.99 -6.83 14.14
C LYS A 622 37.21 -6.07 15.22
N TYR A 623 36.19 -5.32 14.83
CA TYR A 623 35.37 -4.50 15.72
C TYR A 623 34.01 -5.19 15.92
N ASP A 624 33.95 -6.11 16.90
CA ASP A 624 32.74 -6.94 17.17
C ASP A 624 31.48 -6.13 17.46
N PHE A 625 31.61 -4.85 17.82
CA PHE A 625 30.47 -3.98 18.06
C PHE A 625 29.82 -3.49 16.77
N ILE A 626 30.49 -3.55 15.61
CA ILE A 626 29.92 -3.16 14.30
C ILE A 626 29.21 -4.34 13.70
N SER A 627 27.88 -4.29 13.67
CA SER A 627 27.06 -5.37 13.14
C SER A 627 26.78 -5.23 11.66
N ASN A 628 26.64 -4.00 11.17
CA ASN A 628 26.37 -3.69 9.77
C ASN A 628 27.07 -2.37 9.39
N LEU A 629 27.76 -2.39 8.28
CA LEU A 629 28.29 -1.19 7.63
C LEU A 629 28.22 -1.39 6.13
N ARG A 630 27.33 -0.66 5.47
CA ARG A 630 27.08 -0.79 4.05
C ARG A 630 26.99 0.58 3.37
N VAL A 631 27.68 0.71 2.26
CA VAL A 631 27.59 1.87 1.36
C VAL A 631 26.96 1.39 0.05
N ARG A 632 26.00 2.12 -0.46
CA ARG A 632 25.27 1.80 -1.68
C ARG A 632 25.12 3.02 -2.56
N THR A 633 25.16 2.80 -3.87
CA THR A 633 24.87 3.83 -4.86
C THR A 633 24.08 3.24 -5.99
N SER A 634 23.16 4.02 -6.54
CA SER A 634 22.31 3.59 -7.63
C SER A 634 22.03 4.73 -8.62
N PHE A 635 21.84 4.33 -9.86
CA PHE A 635 21.30 5.13 -10.95
C PHE A 635 20.17 4.35 -11.62
N GLY A 636 19.04 5.00 -11.89
CA GLY A 636 17.93 4.38 -12.59
C GLY A 636 17.15 5.37 -13.42
N MET A 637 16.57 4.87 -14.49
CA MET A 637 15.60 5.57 -15.32
C MET A 637 14.25 4.87 -15.23
N THR A 638 13.18 5.64 -15.11
CA THR A 638 11.80 5.19 -15.19
C THR A 638 11.01 6.10 -16.11
N GLY A 639 9.90 5.63 -16.64
CA GLY A 639 9.00 6.43 -17.48
C GLY A 639 7.65 6.62 -16.82
N ASN A 640 6.86 7.59 -17.31
CA ASN A 640 5.48 7.79 -16.92
C ASN A 640 4.59 7.83 -18.17
N ASN A 641 3.45 7.13 -18.12
CA ASN A 641 2.42 7.10 -19.17
C ASN A 641 1.01 7.39 -18.62
N GLN A 642 0.91 8.03 -17.47
CA GLN A 642 -0.36 8.32 -16.80
C GLN A 642 -1.05 9.53 -17.45
N ILE A 643 -1.43 9.39 -18.71
CA ILE A 643 -2.33 10.26 -19.45
C ILE A 643 -3.56 9.47 -19.88
N PRO A 644 -4.69 10.11 -20.21
CA PRO A 644 -5.84 9.42 -20.81
C PRO A 644 -5.40 8.68 -22.09
N SER A 645 -6.10 7.60 -22.44
CA SER A 645 -5.82 6.88 -23.68
C SER A 645 -6.18 7.72 -24.90
N TYR A 646 -5.66 7.34 -26.05
CA TYR A 646 -5.96 7.95 -27.36
C TYR A 646 -5.53 9.42 -27.54
N GLN A 647 -4.77 10.02 -26.61
CA GLN A 647 -4.37 11.45 -26.71
C GLN A 647 -3.39 11.73 -27.84
N SER A 648 -2.71 10.73 -28.37
CA SER A 648 -1.88 10.84 -29.58
C SER A 648 -2.68 10.80 -30.88
N LEU A 649 -3.96 10.38 -30.85
CA LEU A 649 -4.83 10.21 -32.00
C LEU A 649 -5.81 11.37 -32.10
N SER A 650 -6.32 11.65 -33.33
CA SER A 650 -7.42 12.57 -33.51
C SER A 650 -8.72 11.96 -32.96
N GLN A 651 -9.35 12.67 -32.05
CA GLN A 651 -10.66 12.33 -31.49
C GLN A 651 -11.72 13.22 -32.11
N LEU A 652 -12.93 12.70 -32.25
CA LEU A 652 -14.08 13.42 -32.76
C LEU A 652 -15.10 13.65 -31.66
N GLU A 653 -15.56 14.87 -31.53
CA GLU A 653 -16.70 15.23 -30.69
C GLU A 653 -17.90 15.65 -31.52
N ASN A 654 -19.09 15.48 -30.92
CA ASN A 654 -20.35 15.88 -31.54
C ASN A 654 -20.76 17.25 -30.98
N ASN A 655 -21.20 18.15 -31.86
CA ASN A 655 -21.83 19.41 -31.48
C ASN A 655 -23.19 19.55 -32.17
N LYS A 656 -24.13 20.19 -31.48
CA LYS A 656 -25.43 20.54 -32.08
C LYS A 656 -25.25 21.82 -32.90
N VAL A 657 -25.50 21.75 -34.18
CA VAL A 657 -25.40 22.87 -35.10
C VAL A 657 -26.83 23.20 -35.57
N VAL A 658 -27.16 24.51 -35.49
CA VAL A 658 -28.46 24.97 -36.03
C VAL A 658 -28.27 25.28 -37.52
N MET A 659 -28.96 24.51 -38.39
CA MET A 659 -28.98 24.71 -39.83
C MET A 659 -30.29 25.32 -40.23
N ASN A 660 -30.26 26.23 -41.21
CA ASN A 660 -31.44 26.90 -41.78
C ASN A 660 -32.39 27.54 -40.76
N GLY A 661 -31.86 28.04 -39.63
CA GLY A 661 -32.59 28.78 -38.62
C GLY A 661 -33.40 27.96 -37.61
N ASN A 662 -33.76 26.73 -37.89
CA ASN A 662 -34.66 25.89 -37.02
C ASN A 662 -34.27 24.43 -36.94
N MET A 663 -33.40 23.90 -37.81
CA MET A 663 -33.00 22.48 -37.77
C MET A 663 -31.75 22.32 -36.93
N VAL A 664 -31.85 21.51 -35.86
CA VAL A 664 -30.70 21.12 -35.03
C VAL A 664 -30.14 19.82 -35.58
N GLU A 665 -28.95 19.88 -36.15
CA GLU A 665 -28.23 18.70 -36.61
C GLU A 665 -27.00 18.41 -35.76
N ILE A 666 -26.53 17.15 -35.78
CA ILE A 666 -25.31 16.76 -35.07
C ILE A 666 -24.13 16.91 -36.03
N GLY A 667 -23.35 17.96 -35.81
CA GLY A 667 -22.05 18.14 -36.44
C GLY A 667 -20.97 17.35 -35.72
N ARG A 668 -19.97 16.84 -36.44
CA ARG A 668 -18.76 16.21 -35.87
C ARG A 668 -17.54 17.08 -36.16
N TYR A 669 -16.71 17.27 -35.17
CA TYR A 669 -15.46 18.03 -35.33
C TYR A 669 -14.31 17.34 -34.56
N PRO A 670 -13.05 17.48 -35.01
CA PRO A 670 -11.91 17.00 -34.24
C PRO A 670 -11.80 17.78 -32.91
N SER A 671 -11.71 17.05 -31.79
CA SER A 671 -11.66 17.69 -30.45
C SER A 671 -10.25 17.91 -29.92
N ASN A 672 -9.26 17.21 -30.49
CA ASN A 672 -7.86 17.33 -30.10
C ASN A 672 -6.90 17.31 -31.31
N VAL A 673 -5.71 17.87 -31.11
CA VAL A 673 -4.61 17.83 -32.08
C VAL A 673 -3.90 16.49 -31.99
N THR A 674 -3.76 15.80 -33.15
CA THR A 674 -2.93 14.59 -33.25
C THR A 674 -1.47 14.90 -32.95
N ASN A 675 -0.79 14.01 -32.22
CA ASN A 675 0.63 14.13 -31.92
C ASN A 675 1.33 12.74 -32.03
N ASP A 676 1.87 12.45 -33.20
CA ASP A 676 2.60 11.21 -33.47
C ASP A 676 3.95 11.12 -32.73
N ASP A 677 4.48 12.27 -32.28
CA ASP A 677 5.73 12.39 -31.54
C ASP A 677 5.52 12.40 -30.01
N LEU A 678 4.28 12.26 -29.53
CA LEU A 678 4.00 12.17 -28.10
C LEU A 678 4.74 10.97 -27.52
N LYS A 679 5.60 11.22 -26.53
CA LYS A 679 6.52 10.22 -25.95
C LYS A 679 6.41 10.16 -24.44
N TRP A 680 7.14 9.21 -23.87
CA TRP A 680 7.26 8.98 -22.44
C TRP A 680 7.81 10.20 -21.69
N GLU A 681 7.21 10.56 -20.57
CA GLU A 681 7.87 11.37 -19.55
C GLU A 681 8.98 10.51 -18.94
N SER A 682 10.21 11.03 -18.85
CA SER A 682 11.38 10.28 -18.40
C SER A 682 11.95 10.84 -17.11
N GLN A 683 12.14 9.97 -16.14
CA GLN A 683 12.73 10.30 -14.84
C GLN A 683 14.11 9.64 -14.73
N LYS A 684 15.11 10.42 -14.32
CA LYS A 684 16.46 9.96 -13.99
C LYS A 684 16.72 10.22 -12.52
N GLN A 685 17.21 9.23 -11.80
CA GLN A 685 17.48 9.37 -10.36
C GLN A 685 18.84 8.78 -10.00
N TYR A 686 19.59 9.52 -9.21
CA TYR A 686 20.82 9.10 -8.54
C TYR A 686 20.54 9.00 -7.05
N ASN A 687 21.07 7.96 -6.41
CA ASN A 687 20.96 7.76 -4.97
C ASN A 687 22.29 7.29 -4.38
N VAL A 688 22.64 7.83 -3.22
CA VAL A 688 23.74 7.35 -2.37
C VAL A 688 23.18 7.05 -0.99
N GLY A 689 23.40 5.85 -0.50
CA GLY A 689 22.88 5.39 0.78
C GLY A 689 23.99 4.84 1.67
N PHE A 690 23.77 4.99 2.97
CA PHE A 690 24.65 4.52 4.02
C PHE A 690 23.82 3.84 5.12
N ASP A 691 24.16 2.60 5.46
CA ASP A 691 23.54 1.85 6.54
C ASP A 691 24.61 1.48 7.56
N PHE A 692 24.34 1.81 8.83
CA PHE A 692 25.23 1.53 9.94
C PHE A 692 24.47 0.93 11.11
N GLY A 693 24.95 -0.18 11.63
CA GLY A 693 24.36 -0.89 12.76
C GLY A 693 25.42 -1.34 13.76
N VAL A 694 25.12 -1.24 15.03
CA VAL A 694 26.00 -1.65 16.12
C VAL A 694 25.28 -2.54 17.12
N LEU A 695 26.05 -3.36 17.87
CA LEU A 695 25.58 -4.23 18.93
C LEU A 695 24.46 -5.17 18.47
N ASP A 696 24.75 -5.99 17.46
CA ASP A 696 23.79 -6.90 16.80
C ASP A 696 22.56 -6.14 16.21
N ASN A 697 22.81 -4.97 15.57
CA ASN A 697 21.81 -4.05 15.05
C ASN A 697 20.81 -3.51 16.09
N ARG A 698 21.17 -3.56 17.37
CA ARG A 698 20.39 -2.97 18.45
C ARG A 698 20.19 -1.47 18.25
N PHE A 699 21.18 -0.81 17.67
CA PHE A 699 21.10 0.56 17.19
C PHE A 699 21.48 0.60 15.72
N SER A 700 20.63 1.16 14.90
CA SER A 700 20.87 1.27 13.46
C SER A 700 20.48 2.64 12.93
N ILE A 701 21.23 3.11 11.95
CA ILE A 701 20.99 4.36 11.21
C ILE A 701 21.05 4.04 9.73
N THR A 702 20.06 4.50 9.00
CA THR A 702 20.03 4.52 7.53
C THR A 702 19.95 5.97 7.07
N ALA A 703 20.84 6.36 6.15
CA ALA A 703 20.85 7.67 5.52
C ALA A 703 20.85 7.54 4.00
N ASP A 704 19.97 8.27 3.32
CA ASP A 704 19.88 8.31 1.87
C ASP A 704 19.95 9.74 1.37
N PHE A 705 20.72 9.96 0.31
CA PHE A 705 20.82 11.22 -0.45
C PHE A 705 20.37 10.95 -1.87
N TYR A 706 19.42 11.72 -2.38
CA TYR A 706 18.91 11.52 -3.72
C TYR A 706 18.84 12.82 -4.53
N TYR A 707 19.05 12.66 -5.82
CA TYR A 707 18.81 13.67 -6.85
C TYR A 707 18.00 13.04 -7.97
N LYS A 708 16.86 13.64 -8.29
CA LYS A 708 15.90 13.17 -9.28
C LYS A 708 15.56 14.29 -10.23
N ARG A 709 15.62 14.01 -11.53
CA ARG A 709 15.21 14.90 -12.60
C ARG A 709 14.20 14.22 -13.51
N ILE A 710 13.12 14.93 -13.80
CA ILE A 710 12.07 14.51 -14.70
C ILE A 710 12.15 15.43 -15.92
N ASP A 711 12.28 14.84 -17.09
CA ASP A 711 12.35 15.52 -18.37
C ASP A 711 11.17 15.10 -19.25
N ASP A 712 10.83 15.90 -20.27
CA ASP A 712 9.77 15.61 -21.23
C ASP A 712 8.39 15.43 -20.57
N MET A 713 8.05 16.29 -19.59
CA MET A 713 6.78 16.18 -18.85
C MET A 713 5.59 16.19 -19.80
N LEU A 714 4.63 15.33 -19.54
CA LEU A 714 3.38 15.23 -20.30
C LEU A 714 2.41 16.31 -19.83
N LEU A 715 2.28 17.38 -20.59
CA LEU A 715 1.46 18.55 -20.27
C LEU A 715 0.41 18.81 -21.34
N GLN A 716 -0.77 19.24 -20.88
CA GLN A 716 -1.79 19.79 -21.74
C GLN A 716 -1.55 21.31 -21.83
N VAL A 717 -0.94 21.75 -22.93
CA VAL A 717 -0.57 23.16 -23.15
C VAL A 717 -1.67 23.90 -23.89
N ASN A 718 -1.89 25.18 -23.53
CA ASN A 718 -2.78 26.06 -24.27
C ASN A 718 -2.16 26.40 -25.62
N ILE A 719 -2.96 26.38 -26.68
CA ILE A 719 -2.57 26.75 -28.04
C ILE A 719 -3.52 27.84 -28.56
N PRO A 720 -3.09 28.66 -29.53
CA PRO A 720 -3.95 29.69 -30.08
C PRO A 720 -5.24 29.12 -30.68
N SER A 721 -6.38 29.67 -30.29
CA SER A 721 -7.70 29.22 -30.76
C SER A 721 -7.91 29.39 -32.29
N THR A 722 -7.08 30.16 -32.95
CA THR A 722 -7.03 30.25 -34.41
C THR A 722 -6.67 28.95 -35.11
N SER A 723 -6.05 27.99 -34.37
CA SER A 723 -5.80 26.61 -34.83
C SER A 723 -7.06 25.72 -34.86
N GLY A 724 -8.20 26.21 -34.34
CA GLY A 724 -9.41 25.43 -34.12
C GLY A 724 -9.42 24.65 -32.81
N TYR A 725 -8.35 24.71 -32.01
CA TYR A 725 -8.20 23.99 -30.74
C TYR A 725 -7.73 24.96 -29.66
N THR A 726 -8.05 24.66 -28.40
CA THR A 726 -7.61 25.46 -27.26
C THR A 726 -6.44 24.84 -26.52
N LYS A 727 -6.28 23.50 -26.60
CA LYS A 727 -5.26 22.72 -25.86
C LYS A 727 -4.68 21.61 -26.74
N ALA A 728 -3.43 21.25 -26.46
CA ALA A 728 -2.76 20.10 -27.08
C ALA A 728 -1.86 19.39 -26.05
N TRP A 729 -1.79 18.05 -26.15
CA TRP A 729 -0.82 17.28 -25.38
C TRP A 729 0.57 17.37 -25.99
N LYS A 730 1.55 17.77 -25.18
CA LYS A 730 2.96 17.87 -25.58
C LYS A 730 3.89 17.43 -24.45
N ASN A 731 5.06 16.93 -24.84
CA ASN A 731 6.17 16.77 -23.92
C ASN A 731 6.86 18.12 -23.76
N ALA A 732 6.73 18.75 -22.58
CA ALA A 732 7.26 20.09 -22.31
C ALA A 732 7.61 20.24 -20.83
N GLY A 733 8.69 21.01 -20.56
CA GLY A 733 9.13 21.29 -19.20
C GLY A 733 9.93 20.16 -18.55
N SER A 734 10.50 20.49 -17.41
CA SER A 734 11.25 19.57 -16.55
C SER A 734 11.04 19.94 -15.08
N MET A 735 11.25 18.98 -14.20
CA MET A 735 11.14 19.12 -12.75
C MET A 735 12.35 18.48 -12.07
N GLU A 736 12.75 19.02 -10.93
CA GLU A 736 13.85 18.50 -10.12
C GLU A 736 13.40 18.31 -8.68
N ASN A 737 13.79 17.18 -8.09
CA ASN A 737 13.63 16.89 -6.67
C ASN A 737 14.98 16.39 -6.12
N LYS A 738 15.39 16.92 -4.98
CA LYS A 738 16.58 16.47 -4.25
C LYS A 738 16.30 16.49 -2.76
N GLY A 739 16.93 15.59 -2.03
CA GLY A 739 16.68 15.52 -0.59
C GLY A 739 17.56 14.54 0.13
N MET A 740 17.39 14.53 1.45
CA MET A 740 18.06 13.66 2.41
C MET A 740 17.01 12.98 3.26
N GLU A 741 17.23 11.71 3.57
CA GLU A 741 16.36 10.88 4.41
C GLU A 741 17.20 10.23 5.49
N PHE A 742 16.73 10.25 6.74
CA PHE A 742 17.35 9.58 7.87
C PHE A 742 16.32 8.72 8.58
N ALA A 743 16.70 7.49 8.93
CA ALA A 743 15.94 6.61 9.79
C ALA A 743 16.86 6.05 10.88
N ILE A 744 16.40 6.09 12.12
CA ILE A 744 17.13 5.61 13.29
C ILE A 744 16.23 4.64 14.03
N ASN A 745 16.72 3.42 14.26
CA ASN A 745 16.06 2.43 15.10
C ASN A 745 16.94 2.15 16.30
N ALA A 746 16.38 2.20 17.50
CA ALA A 746 17.08 1.99 18.76
C ALA A 746 16.28 1.07 19.67
N ASN A 747 16.82 -0.10 20.00
CA ASN A 747 16.28 -1.04 20.97
C ASN A 747 17.03 -0.86 22.30
N TRP A 748 16.50 -0.03 23.20
CA TRP A 748 17.15 0.35 24.44
C TRP A 748 17.19 -0.81 25.45
N TYR A 749 16.08 -1.54 25.56
CA TYR A 749 15.92 -2.65 26.47
C TYR A 749 15.24 -3.83 25.78
N GLN A 750 15.74 -5.03 26.05
CA GLN A 750 15.18 -6.30 25.57
C GLN A 750 15.18 -7.28 26.72
N GLY A 751 13.99 -7.70 27.19
CA GLY A 751 13.76 -8.61 28.31
C GLY A 751 12.30 -8.56 28.74
N ASP A 752 12.02 -8.74 30.03
CA ASP A 752 10.67 -8.62 30.58
C ASP A 752 10.05 -7.24 30.34
N PHE A 753 10.89 -6.22 30.37
CA PHE A 753 10.60 -4.89 29.86
C PHE A 753 11.32 -4.68 28.54
N SER A 754 10.60 -4.25 27.51
CA SER A 754 11.17 -3.91 26.20
C SER A 754 10.84 -2.46 25.82
N TRP A 755 11.87 -1.72 25.37
CA TRP A 755 11.71 -0.36 24.89
C TRP A 755 12.48 -0.18 23.60
N SER A 756 11.77 0.20 22.54
CA SER A 756 12.33 0.58 21.25
C SER A 756 11.87 1.96 20.83
N THR A 757 12.71 2.64 20.07
CA THR A 757 12.42 3.96 19.48
C THR A 757 12.76 3.93 18.00
N ASP A 758 11.78 4.31 17.17
CA ASP A 758 11.96 4.50 15.74
C ASP A 758 11.77 5.99 15.43
N PHE A 759 12.77 6.59 14.82
CA PHE A 759 12.76 7.99 14.40
C PHE A 759 13.08 8.09 12.93
N ASN A 760 12.33 8.91 12.19
CA ASN A 760 12.64 9.22 10.81
C ASN A 760 12.41 10.71 10.51
N ILE A 761 13.24 11.25 9.62
CA ILE A 761 13.12 12.62 9.12
C ILE A 761 13.58 12.68 7.67
N SER A 762 12.97 13.56 6.90
CA SER A 762 13.34 13.81 5.50
C SER A 762 13.27 15.31 5.18
N PHE A 763 14.23 15.76 4.37
CA PHE A 763 14.36 17.14 3.93
C PHE A 763 14.33 17.22 2.42
#